data_ec7e7cd7dc88f23ebbb670d57739cf0d
#
_entry.id   ec7e7cd7dc88f23ebbb670d57739cf0d
#
_cell.length_a   1.000
_cell.length_b   1.000
_cell.length_c   1.000
_cell.angle_alpha   90.00
_cell.angle_beta   90.00
_cell.angle_gamma   90.00
#
_symmetry.space_group_name_H-M   'P 1'
#
loop_
_entity.id
_entity.type
_entity.pdbx_description
1 polymer ?
#
loop_
_entity_poly.entity_id
_entity_poly.type
_entity_poly.pdbx_seq_one_letter_code
_entity_poly.pdbx_strand_id
1 'polypeptide(L)'
;MTDSTEESSVTRRQVLGRMGTIAVASVVASPLVELALGKGGTVSAQALPVLLGAVAGHDRFVMLHGKTYLNAWVGYGVPPRPGGSGRGRTGGPAPAPPEPPGPPPTASWTKVSGPGTVTFADATAPVTTAMFSAPGDYVLEVTADNGDGKATSTVAVTVELPPPASALVPVVTKQRTVTSPIWAARTRALITSWIPHCVAQMNRTDLVQGTNSGSGGIDNFVEAGKALRGEPHTAHKGYVFSNAWVHQTVEAMSLALMVDAAGDKEILAAQARMVETLDDWIPKILAAQHPDGYLQTAYTLRGAPPVPPNPLGPWHDGVERWTLQSRGNHEGYTGGYFVESAINHFVMSGQKDARLYSAAKRLADCWVDHIGTPPKQEWFDGHQEMEQALVRFGRFVNEVESASTGAGGARPGDKYIALAKFLLDCRRGGTEYDQSHLPVVQQYEAVGHAVRAMYTYSGMTDVAVETHDVDYQSAVRSLWDNVVERKHYVTGGVGSGESSEGFGPDYSLANHSYCETCSSCGEVFFQWKMHLLYHDAKFADLVEQTLYNALYGGLDLAGQHFYYTNPLDQNAQRTTWHSCPCCVGNLSRTMLMLPTWTYSKDADGLYVNLFIGGRATVEHVAGTDVELIQTTDYPWSGKVSIVVNPGTATHFPIRVRVPNRDMSRLYSLTPRVEGLKSLSVNGAKVVPALANGYATIARTWTKGDRIEFEVPMQIQRVHATDRIVSVSDRNDPAKAAPDRGKVALRYGPLLYNIEAVDQDIAGLLDPSAPLETAWRPDLLGGVVVITGRFADGRPLVAIPNFARYNRNPPAPPPAPPEPRQPSPAGPPAQRPAPPPPQSIVWISEA
;
A
#
# COMPACT_ATOMS: atom_id res chain seq x y z
N MET A 1 -13.30 27.69 53.37
CA MET A 1 -14.48 27.34 52.56
C MET A 1 -14.08 27.56 51.12
N THR A 2 -13.53 26.56 50.49
CA THR A 2 -13.15 26.53 49.10
C THR A 2 -13.66 25.22 48.59
N ASP A 3 -14.68 25.35 47.73
CA ASP A 3 -15.32 24.23 47.08
C ASP A 3 -14.50 23.87 45.81
N SER A 4 -13.92 22.71 45.79
CA SER A 4 -13.18 22.16 44.63
C SER A 4 -14.10 21.22 43.90
N THR A 5 -14.62 21.63 42.75
CA THR A 5 -15.28 20.76 41.80
C THR A 5 -14.22 19.99 41.02
N GLU A 6 -14.04 18.71 41.29
CA GLU A 6 -13.33 17.77 40.46
C GLU A 6 -14.17 17.47 39.20
N GLU A 7 -13.79 18.02 38.08
CA GLU A 7 -14.21 17.54 36.75
C GLU A 7 -13.47 16.23 36.46
N SER A 8 -14.17 15.11 36.59
CA SER A 8 -13.69 13.81 36.18
C SER A 8 -13.64 13.73 34.67
N SER A 9 -12.47 13.93 34.07
CA SER A 9 -12.22 13.66 32.65
C SER A 9 -12.33 12.16 32.40
N VAL A 10 -13.46 11.74 31.84
CA VAL A 10 -13.65 10.38 31.34
C VAL A 10 -12.82 10.25 30.08
N THR A 11 -11.75 9.46 30.11
CA THR A 11 -10.87 9.26 28.97
C THR A 11 -11.59 8.54 27.83
N ARG A 12 -11.21 8.88 26.58
CA ARG A 12 -11.67 8.28 25.30
C ARG A 12 -11.79 6.74 25.37
N ARG A 13 -10.94 6.12 26.16
CA ARG A 13 -10.88 4.67 26.41
C ARG A 13 -12.09 4.10 27.18
N GLN A 14 -12.69 4.88 28.08
CA GLN A 14 -13.83 4.45 28.92
C GLN A 14 -15.17 4.57 28.21
N VAL A 15 -15.30 5.52 27.29
CA VAL A 15 -16.53 5.69 26.48
C VAL A 15 -16.61 4.62 25.40
N LEU A 16 -15.50 4.30 24.73
CA LEU A 16 -15.46 3.27 23.69
C LEU A 16 -15.57 1.85 24.24
N GLY A 17 -15.10 1.60 25.46
CA GLY A 17 -15.22 0.29 26.12
C GLY A 17 -16.65 -0.05 26.57
N ARG A 18 -17.54 0.94 26.73
CA ARG A 18 -18.95 0.72 27.09
C ARG A 18 -19.91 0.71 25.88
N MET A 19 -19.50 1.26 24.72
CA MET A 19 -20.30 1.23 23.48
C MET A 19 -20.03 0.01 22.59
N GLY A 20 -18.96 -0.74 22.84
CA GLY A 20 -18.56 -1.91 22.05
C GLY A 20 -19.42 -3.17 22.23
N THR A 21 -20.50 -3.13 23.01
CA THR A 21 -21.31 -4.33 23.31
C THR A 21 -22.73 -4.27 22.75
N ILE A 22 -23.14 -3.22 22.06
CA ILE A 22 -24.45 -3.12 21.44
C ILE A 22 -24.27 -2.59 20.02
N ALA A 23 -24.27 -3.42 19.05
CA ALA A 23 -24.65 -3.32 17.65
C ALA A 23 -23.69 -4.05 16.71
N VAL A 24 -23.54 -5.34 16.87
CA VAL A 24 -23.26 -6.21 15.73
C VAL A 24 -24.43 -7.17 15.63
N ALA A 25 -25.51 -6.70 15.07
CA ALA A 25 -26.42 -7.56 14.33
C ALA A 25 -25.81 -7.77 12.93
N SER A 26 -24.53 -8.19 12.87
CA SER A 26 -24.06 -8.99 11.77
C SER A 26 -24.96 -10.23 11.78
N VAL A 27 -25.55 -10.52 10.65
CA VAL A 27 -26.21 -11.80 10.38
C VAL A 27 -25.12 -12.88 10.48
N VAL A 28 -24.75 -13.23 11.70
CA VAL A 28 -24.21 -14.52 12.05
C VAL A 28 -25.41 -15.42 12.04
N ALA A 29 -25.41 -16.40 11.15
CA ALA A 29 -26.41 -17.46 11.14
C ALA A 29 -26.56 -17.94 12.57
N SER A 30 -27.73 -17.71 13.13
CA SER A 30 -28.06 -18.06 14.52
C SER A 30 -27.82 -19.54 14.78
N PRO A 31 -27.39 -19.92 16.00
CA PRO A 31 -27.25 -21.32 16.43
C PRO A 31 -28.52 -22.18 16.31
N LEU A 32 -29.64 -21.61 15.94
CA LEU A 32 -30.91 -22.29 15.67
C LEU A 32 -30.91 -23.22 14.45
N VAL A 33 -29.89 -23.13 13.55
CA VAL A 33 -29.75 -24.05 12.41
C VAL A 33 -29.14 -25.39 12.84
N GLU A 34 -28.36 -25.44 13.90
CA GLU A 34 -27.75 -26.70 14.38
C GLU A 34 -28.71 -27.60 15.17
N LEU A 35 -29.80 -27.05 15.72
CA LEU A 35 -30.77 -27.86 16.48
C LEU A 35 -31.78 -28.60 15.60
N ALA A 36 -31.82 -28.34 14.30
CA ALA A 36 -32.73 -28.98 13.32
C ALA A 36 -32.11 -30.15 12.57
N LEU A 37 -30.83 -30.46 12.73
CA LEU A 37 -30.17 -31.60 12.11
C LEU A 37 -30.15 -32.82 13.03
N GLY A 38 -31.30 -33.21 13.48
CA GLY A 38 -31.55 -34.56 14.04
C GLY A 38 -31.42 -35.61 12.96
N LYS A 39 -30.68 -36.66 13.27
CA LYS A 39 -30.37 -37.78 12.38
C LYS A 39 -31.57 -38.28 11.53
N GLY A 40 -31.45 -38.15 10.21
CA GLY A 40 -32.15 -39.00 9.25
C GLY A 40 -33.58 -38.65 8.88
N GLY A 41 -33.82 -37.40 8.48
CA GLY A 41 -35.10 -37.02 7.84
C GLY A 41 -34.86 -36.01 6.73
N THR A 42 -35.42 -36.22 5.55
CA THR A 42 -35.54 -35.20 4.49
C THR A 42 -36.43 -34.08 4.99
N VAL A 43 -35.78 -33.00 5.53
CA VAL A 43 -36.52 -31.80 5.89
C VAL A 43 -36.72 -31.01 4.61
N SER A 44 -37.96 -30.75 4.23
CA SER A 44 -38.33 -29.76 3.23
C SER A 44 -37.71 -28.42 3.69
N ALA A 45 -36.92 -27.78 2.88
CA ALA A 45 -36.34 -26.46 3.17
C ALA A 45 -37.50 -25.46 3.28
N GLN A 46 -38.03 -25.28 4.47
CA GLN A 46 -38.89 -24.11 4.76
C GLN A 46 -37.99 -22.89 4.62
N ALA A 47 -38.28 -22.03 3.65
CA ALA A 47 -37.61 -20.76 3.47
C ALA A 47 -37.64 -19.99 4.80
N LEU A 48 -36.46 -19.62 5.32
CA LEU A 48 -36.36 -18.76 6.49
C LEU A 48 -37.18 -17.46 6.21
N PRO A 49 -37.89 -16.92 7.20
CA PRO A 49 -38.64 -15.69 6.98
C PRO A 49 -37.71 -14.57 6.55
N VAL A 50 -38.03 -13.90 5.47
CA VAL A 50 -37.28 -12.76 4.95
C VAL A 50 -37.58 -11.57 5.86
N LEU A 51 -36.67 -11.27 6.79
CA LEU A 51 -36.82 -10.23 7.80
C LEU A 51 -36.57 -8.83 7.21
N LEU A 52 -37.31 -7.84 7.75
CA LEU A 52 -36.99 -6.43 7.53
C LEU A 52 -35.60 -6.12 8.08
N GLY A 53 -34.81 -5.39 7.34
CA GLY A 53 -33.44 -5.04 7.69
C GLY A 53 -33.07 -3.60 7.34
N ALA A 54 -32.06 -3.11 8.04
CA ALA A 54 -31.40 -1.85 7.77
C ALA A 54 -29.87 -2.02 7.91
N VAL A 55 -29.11 -1.37 7.04
CA VAL A 55 -27.62 -1.28 7.13
C VAL A 55 -27.21 0.15 6.85
N ALA A 56 -26.59 0.80 7.84
CA ALA A 56 -26.16 2.20 7.76
C ALA A 56 -24.85 2.43 7.00
N GLY A 57 -24.12 1.35 6.73
CA GLY A 57 -22.81 1.40 6.08
C GLY A 57 -21.64 1.45 7.08
N HIS A 58 -20.45 1.73 6.59
CA HIS A 58 -19.19 1.69 7.36
C HIS A 58 -18.97 2.96 8.20
N ASP A 59 -18.32 2.80 9.35
CA ASP A 59 -17.82 3.91 10.16
C ASP A 59 -16.81 4.74 9.34
N ARG A 60 -16.77 6.04 9.57
CA ARG A 60 -16.00 6.97 8.71
C ARG A 60 -15.58 8.24 9.41
N PHE A 61 -14.65 8.93 8.74
CA PHE A 61 -14.18 10.26 9.12
C PHE A 61 -14.74 11.31 8.17
N VAL A 62 -14.99 12.50 8.69
CA VAL A 62 -15.44 13.66 7.92
C VAL A 62 -14.62 14.86 8.34
N MET A 63 -14.06 15.58 7.39
CA MET A 63 -13.46 16.89 7.68
C MET A 63 -14.55 17.91 7.93
N LEU A 64 -14.39 18.70 8.99
CA LEU A 64 -15.35 19.77 9.32
C LEU A 64 -15.53 20.69 8.11
N HIS A 65 -16.74 21.11 7.83
CA HIS A 65 -17.24 21.79 6.63
C HIS A 65 -17.41 20.91 5.39
N GLY A 66 -16.95 19.67 5.42
CA GLY A 66 -17.29 18.64 4.44
C GLY A 66 -18.62 17.95 4.75
N LYS A 67 -18.93 16.97 3.93
CA LYS A 67 -20.13 16.13 4.10
C LYS A 67 -19.76 14.67 4.07
N THR A 68 -20.57 13.83 4.73
CA THR A 68 -20.53 12.39 4.51
C THR A 68 -21.62 11.94 3.56
N TYR A 69 -21.34 10.90 2.79
CA TYR A 69 -22.29 10.27 1.89
C TYR A 69 -22.86 9.03 2.56
N LEU A 70 -24.15 9.09 2.92
CA LEU A 70 -24.87 8.01 3.59
C LEU A 70 -25.55 7.15 2.52
N ASN A 71 -25.05 5.93 2.35
CA ASN A 71 -25.56 4.94 1.40
C ASN A 71 -26.15 3.76 2.19
N ALA A 72 -27.26 3.99 2.93
CA ALA A 72 -27.90 2.93 3.67
C ALA A 72 -28.70 2.00 2.75
N TRP A 73 -28.74 0.75 3.15
CA TRP A 73 -29.71 -0.20 2.62
C TRP A 73 -30.85 -0.38 3.62
N VAL A 74 -32.09 -0.32 3.13
CA VAL A 74 -33.30 -0.67 3.86
C VAL A 74 -34.11 -1.60 2.96
N GLY A 75 -34.59 -2.72 3.51
CA GLY A 75 -35.25 -3.72 2.70
C GLY A 75 -35.51 -5.01 3.42
N TYR A 76 -35.83 -6.06 2.66
CA TYR A 76 -36.05 -7.40 3.18
C TYR A 76 -34.88 -8.33 2.78
N GLY A 77 -34.43 -9.14 3.73
CA GLY A 77 -33.38 -10.14 3.51
C GLY A 77 -31.96 -9.59 3.68
N VAL A 78 -31.06 -9.97 2.79
CA VAL A 78 -29.63 -9.59 2.86
C VAL A 78 -29.36 -8.44 1.89
N PRO A 79 -28.64 -7.40 2.32
CA PRO A 79 -28.30 -6.30 1.42
C PRO A 79 -27.52 -6.81 0.20
N PRO A 80 -27.81 -6.31 -1.01
CA PRO A 80 -27.04 -6.61 -2.20
C PRO A 80 -25.59 -6.12 -1.99
N ARG A 81 -24.61 -6.94 -2.34
CA ARG A 81 -23.22 -6.48 -2.36
C ARG A 81 -23.05 -5.49 -3.50
N PRO A 82 -22.53 -4.29 -3.27
CA PRO A 82 -22.16 -3.38 -4.34
C PRO A 82 -21.16 -4.08 -5.27
N GLY A 83 -21.44 -4.09 -6.59
CA GLY A 83 -20.45 -4.52 -7.59
C GLY A 83 -20.19 -6.02 -7.73
N GLY A 84 -20.99 -6.89 -7.14
CA GLY A 84 -20.85 -8.34 -7.25
C GLY A 84 -21.23 -8.89 -8.65
N SER A 85 -20.49 -8.54 -9.71
CA SER A 85 -20.49 -9.26 -10.97
C SER A 85 -19.64 -10.51 -10.80
N GLY A 86 -20.26 -11.62 -10.45
CA GLY A 86 -19.61 -12.92 -10.38
C GLY A 86 -18.97 -13.26 -11.71
N ARG A 87 -17.63 -13.29 -11.76
CA ARG A 87 -16.94 -14.03 -12.81
C ARG A 87 -17.26 -15.50 -12.65
N GLY A 88 -17.95 -16.05 -13.63
CA GLY A 88 -17.96 -17.48 -13.91
C GLY A 88 -19.07 -18.31 -13.27
N ARG A 89 -20.32 -18.05 -13.62
CA ARG A 89 -21.29 -19.15 -13.76
C ARG A 89 -21.97 -18.99 -15.13
N THR A 90 -21.53 -19.83 -16.06
CA THR A 90 -22.35 -20.22 -17.22
C THR A 90 -23.49 -21.07 -16.66
N GLY A 91 -24.55 -20.43 -16.24
CA GLY A 91 -25.76 -21.05 -15.73
C GLY A 91 -26.88 -20.05 -15.92
N GLY A 92 -28.00 -20.47 -16.48
CA GLY A 92 -29.13 -19.71 -16.98
C GLY A 92 -29.59 -18.50 -16.14
N PRO A 93 -30.60 -17.75 -16.59
CA PRO A 93 -31.06 -16.54 -15.89
C PRO A 93 -31.31 -16.85 -14.43
N ALA A 94 -30.74 -16.01 -13.54
CA ALA A 94 -30.95 -16.13 -12.10
C ALA A 94 -32.49 -16.19 -11.83
N PRO A 95 -32.97 -17.06 -10.94
CA PRO A 95 -34.36 -17.04 -10.55
C PRO A 95 -34.75 -15.65 -10.09
N ALA A 96 -35.93 -15.19 -10.47
CA ALA A 96 -36.45 -13.91 -10.01
C ALA A 96 -36.40 -13.87 -8.47
N PRO A 97 -35.94 -12.76 -7.85
CA PRO A 97 -35.95 -12.64 -6.40
C PRO A 97 -37.39 -12.91 -5.88
N PRO A 98 -37.54 -13.61 -4.75
CA PRO A 98 -38.83 -13.84 -4.16
C PRO A 98 -39.53 -12.50 -3.90
N GLU A 99 -40.84 -12.47 -4.08
CA GLU A 99 -41.63 -11.28 -3.75
C GLU A 99 -41.39 -10.85 -2.31
N PRO A 100 -41.15 -9.55 -2.05
CA PRO A 100 -40.93 -9.07 -0.70
C PRO A 100 -42.17 -9.39 0.18
N PRO A 101 -41.94 -9.84 1.45
CA PRO A 101 -43.02 -10.31 2.34
C PRO A 101 -43.92 -9.18 2.88
N GLY A 102 -43.73 -7.95 2.45
CA GLY A 102 -44.46 -6.78 2.89
C GLY A 102 -44.26 -5.55 2.03
N PRO A 103 -44.90 -4.42 2.36
CA PRO A 103 -44.74 -3.18 1.62
C PRO A 103 -43.30 -2.67 1.68
N PRO A 104 -42.81 -1.93 0.66
CA PRO A 104 -41.51 -1.32 0.67
C PRO A 104 -41.29 -0.49 1.95
N PRO A 105 -40.22 -0.70 2.72
CA PRO A 105 -40.00 0.07 3.92
C PRO A 105 -39.59 1.50 3.59
N THR A 106 -39.98 2.43 4.43
CA THR A 106 -39.49 3.81 4.46
C THR A 106 -38.20 3.85 5.25
N ALA A 107 -37.33 4.83 4.94
CA ALA A 107 -36.12 5.10 5.69
C ALA A 107 -36.24 6.39 6.51
N SER A 108 -35.61 6.47 7.66
CA SER A 108 -35.42 7.73 8.35
C SER A 108 -34.05 7.77 9.07
N TRP A 109 -33.30 8.86 8.87
CA TRP A 109 -32.04 9.11 9.54
C TRP A 109 -32.23 10.03 10.73
N THR A 110 -31.56 9.70 11.83
CA THR A 110 -31.50 10.51 13.05
C THR A 110 -30.10 10.56 13.61
N LYS A 111 -29.82 11.64 14.36
CA LYS A 111 -28.62 11.73 15.21
C LYS A 111 -28.94 11.10 16.56
N VAL A 112 -28.19 10.05 16.92
CA VAL A 112 -28.28 9.41 18.26
C VAL A 112 -27.42 10.15 19.27
N SER A 113 -26.18 10.49 18.91
CA SER A 113 -25.26 11.19 19.81
C SER A 113 -24.26 12.05 19.06
N GLY A 114 -23.53 12.91 19.77
CA GLY A 114 -22.46 13.74 19.24
C GLY A 114 -22.57 15.22 19.68
N PRO A 115 -21.46 15.98 19.65
CA PRO A 115 -21.40 17.30 20.30
C PRO A 115 -22.20 18.40 19.58
N GLY A 116 -22.28 18.38 18.26
CA GLY A 116 -22.93 19.43 17.46
C GLY A 116 -24.25 19.01 16.85
N THR A 117 -24.79 19.83 15.94
CA THR A 117 -25.96 19.51 15.11
C THR A 117 -25.54 18.71 13.87
N VAL A 118 -26.45 17.89 13.37
CA VAL A 118 -26.31 17.18 12.10
C VAL A 118 -27.42 17.64 11.16
N THR A 119 -27.05 18.06 9.97
CA THR A 119 -27.99 18.46 8.91
C THR A 119 -27.97 17.44 7.80
N PHE A 120 -29.04 16.69 7.62
CA PHE A 120 -29.25 15.77 6.51
C PHE A 120 -29.80 16.54 5.31
N ALA A 121 -29.33 16.21 4.09
CA ALA A 121 -29.89 16.78 2.87
C ALA A 121 -31.35 16.29 2.68
N ASP A 122 -31.60 15.01 2.95
CA ASP A 122 -32.90 14.39 3.06
C ASP A 122 -32.86 13.29 4.11
N ALA A 123 -33.45 13.52 5.27
CA ALA A 123 -33.46 12.54 6.35
C ALA A 123 -34.39 11.33 6.08
N THR A 124 -35.24 11.39 5.05
CA THR A 124 -36.16 10.32 4.68
C THR A 124 -35.66 9.44 3.54
N ALA A 125 -34.56 9.80 2.90
CA ALA A 125 -33.96 9.00 1.84
C ALA A 125 -32.88 8.06 2.42
N PRO A 126 -32.83 6.77 2.02
CA PRO A 126 -31.78 5.87 2.45
C PRO A 126 -30.39 6.33 1.94
N VAL A 127 -30.34 6.95 0.77
CA VAL A 127 -29.14 7.54 0.18
C VAL A 127 -29.23 9.05 0.29
N THR A 128 -28.38 9.65 1.12
CA THR A 128 -28.38 11.09 1.41
C THR A 128 -26.97 11.56 1.80
N THR A 129 -26.85 12.82 2.19
CA THR A 129 -25.62 13.36 2.79
C THR A 129 -25.94 13.99 4.14
N ALA A 130 -24.91 14.04 5.00
CA ALA A 130 -24.99 14.74 6.29
C ALA A 130 -23.79 15.67 6.50
N MET A 131 -24.03 16.83 7.07
CA MET A 131 -23.05 17.83 7.48
C MET A 131 -23.08 18.01 8.99
N PHE A 132 -21.95 18.40 9.58
CA PHE A 132 -21.74 18.50 11.02
C PHE A 132 -21.30 19.91 11.40
N SER A 133 -21.78 20.41 12.55
CA SER A 133 -21.47 21.77 13.00
C SER A 133 -20.24 21.86 13.91
N ALA A 134 -19.74 20.75 14.44
CA ALA A 134 -18.59 20.74 15.35
C ALA A 134 -17.78 19.43 15.20
N PRO A 135 -16.47 19.46 15.49
CA PRO A 135 -15.66 18.25 15.55
C PRO A 135 -16.04 17.36 16.74
N GLY A 136 -15.79 16.06 16.62
CA GLY A 136 -16.04 15.04 17.64
C GLY A 136 -16.71 13.80 17.10
N ASP A 137 -17.04 12.87 17.98
CA ASP A 137 -17.60 11.57 17.62
C ASP A 137 -19.13 11.62 17.62
N TYR A 138 -19.75 11.20 16.53
CA TYR A 138 -21.18 11.13 16.32
C TYR A 138 -21.63 9.70 16.06
N VAL A 139 -22.87 9.41 16.43
CA VAL A 139 -23.59 8.20 16.05
C VAL A 139 -24.85 8.64 15.31
N LEU A 140 -24.99 8.17 14.06
CA LEU A 140 -26.20 8.32 13.25
C LEU A 140 -26.91 6.98 13.18
N GLU A 141 -28.24 7.00 13.12
CA GLU A 141 -29.08 5.81 13.00
C GLU A 141 -29.99 5.94 11.78
N VAL A 142 -30.06 4.86 10.99
CA VAL A 142 -31.11 4.67 9.98
C VAL A 142 -32.16 3.70 10.51
N THR A 143 -33.41 4.08 10.40
CA THR A 143 -34.56 3.23 10.70
C THR A 143 -35.25 2.85 9.40
N ALA A 144 -35.46 1.56 9.20
CA ALA A 144 -36.37 1.00 8.19
C ALA A 144 -37.72 0.75 8.86
N ASP A 145 -38.82 1.25 8.30
CA ASP A 145 -40.17 1.10 8.84
C ASP A 145 -41.14 0.66 7.72
N ASN A 146 -41.80 -0.48 7.87
CA ASN A 146 -42.77 -0.99 6.91
C ASN A 146 -44.21 -0.88 7.39
N GLY A 147 -44.46 -0.16 8.50
CA GLY A 147 -45.76 0.01 9.15
C GLY A 147 -46.08 -1.07 10.20
N ASP A 148 -45.64 -2.29 10.02
CA ASP A 148 -45.84 -3.41 10.93
C ASP A 148 -44.67 -3.64 11.88
N GLY A 149 -43.48 -3.16 11.50
CA GLY A 149 -42.24 -3.33 12.28
C GLY A 149 -41.15 -2.38 11.86
N LYS A 150 -40.10 -2.31 12.70
CA LYS A 150 -38.92 -1.47 12.47
C LYS A 150 -37.62 -2.26 12.59
N ALA A 151 -36.65 -1.90 11.76
CA ALA A 151 -35.27 -2.35 11.89
C ALA A 151 -34.34 -1.12 11.91
N THR A 152 -33.32 -1.14 12.75
CA THR A 152 -32.36 -0.01 12.87
C THR A 152 -30.96 -0.45 12.67
N SER A 153 -30.12 0.46 12.21
CA SER A 153 -28.68 0.27 12.09
C SER A 153 -27.97 1.61 12.33
N THR A 154 -26.83 1.56 12.99
CA THR A 154 -26.05 2.76 13.31
C THR A 154 -24.73 2.81 12.55
N VAL A 155 -24.23 4.02 12.36
CA VAL A 155 -22.91 4.30 11.82
C VAL A 155 -22.21 5.33 12.70
N ALA A 156 -20.94 5.09 13.02
CA ALA A 156 -20.10 6.05 13.70
C ALA A 156 -19.44 7.01 12.69
N VAL A 157 -19.48 8.30 13.00
CA VAL A 157 -18.84 9.35 12.20
C VAL A 157 -17.95 10.19 13.11
N THR A 158 -16.64 10.14 12.88
CA THR A 158 -15.69 11.01 13.57
C THR A 158 -15.43 12.25 12.72
N VAL A 159 -15.80 13.41 13.24
CA VAL A 159 -15.57 14.70 12.58
C VAL A 159 -14.27 15.28 13.08
N GLU A 160 -13.30 15.48 12.18
CA GLU A 160 -11.99 16.06 12.45
C GLU A 160 -11.86 17.45 11.82
N LEU A 161 -10.91 18.24 12.29
CA LEU A 161 -10.52 19.47 11.58
C LEU A 161 -9.77 19.07 10.29
N PRO A 162 -9.86 19.88 9.22
CA PRO A 162 -9.07 19.65 8.02
C PRO A 162 -7.56 19.60 8.34
N PRO A 163 -6.78 18.85 7.55
CA PRO A 163 -5.32 18.80 7.69
C PRO A 163 -4.71 20.20 7.50
N PRO A 164 -3.42 20.39 7.83
CA PRO A 164 -2.71 21.66 7.59
C PRO A 164 -2.88 22.15 6.14
N ALA A 165 -2.98 23.47 5.98
CA ALA A 165 -3.21 24.08 4.66
C ALA A 165 -2.05 23.90 3.67
N SER A 166 -0.83 23.65 4.17
CA SER A 166 0.33 23.34 3.34
C SER A 166 0.84 21.93 3.66
N ALA A 167 1.03 21.12 2.66
CA ALA A 167 1.63 19.79 2.82
C ALA A 167 3.13 19.89 3.11
N LEU A 168 3.68 18.83 3.70
CA LEU A 168 5.14 18.64 3.76
C LEU A 168 5.71 18.40 2.36
N VAL A 169 6.92 18.86 2.15
CA VAL A 169 7.67 18.65 0.91
C VAL A 169 8.70 17.55 1.14
N PRO A 170 8.72 16.47 0.32
CA PRO A 170 9.78 15.48 0.40
C PRO A 170 11.14 16.08 0.06
N VAL A 171 12.20 15.54 0.69
CA VAL A 171 13.57 15.93 0.38
C VAL A 171 14.09 15.03 -0.75
N VAL A 172 14.23 15.59 -1.95
CA VAL A 172 14.79 14.88 -3.10
C VAL A 172 16.29 15.20 -3.20
N THR A 173 17.12 14.20 -2.99
CA THR A 173 18.57 14.33 -3.09
C THR A 173 19.07 13.76 -4.43
N LYS A 174 19.89 14.52 -5.13
CA LYS A 174 20.53 14.11 -6.41
C LYS A 174 21.62 13.07 -6.19
N GLN A 175 22.31 13.12 -5.04
CA GLN A 175 23.31 12.14 -4.63
C GLN A 175 22.84 11.48 -3.34
N ARG A 176 22.74 10.17 -3.35
CA ARG A 176 22.16 9.37 -2.27
C ARG A 176 23.22 8.54 -1.58
N THR A 177 23.45 8.83 -0.31
CA THR A 177 24.39 8.08 0.53
C THR A 177 23.58 7.29 1.53
N VAL A 178 23.78 5.96 1.58
CA VAL A 178 23.16 5.04 2.54
C VAL A 178 24.26 4.29 3.27
N THR A 179 24.41 4.53 4.57
CA THR A 179 25.51 3.99 5.39
C THR A 179 25.03 3.04 6.49
N SER A 180 23.74 2.99 6.82
CA SER A 180 23.21 1.95 7.73
C SER A 180 23.50 0.57 7.17
N PRO A 181 24.12 -0.37 7.91
CA PRO A 181 24.57 -1.64 7.37
C PRO A 181 23.48 -2.45 6.64
N ILE A 182 22.29 -2.54 7.23
CA ILE A 182 21.16 -3.29 6.64
C ILE A 182 20.73 -2.69 5.29
N TRP A 183 20.57 -1.35 5.20
CA TRP A 183 20.12 -0.69 3.98
C TRP A 183 21.23 -0.54 2.94
N ALA A 184 22.49 -0.38 3.37
CA ALA A 184 23.65 -0.40 2.47
C ALA A 184 23.79 -1.77 1.79
N ALA A 185 23.67 -2.87 2.56
CA ALA A 185 23.67 -4.23 2.01
C ALA A 185 22.50 -4.45 1.01
N ARG A 186 21.31 -3.99 1.33
CA ARG A 186 20.14 -4.07 0.44
C ARG A 186 20.33 -3.27 -0.82
N THR A 187 20.79 -2.02 -0.71
CA THR A 187 21.08 -1.15 -1.86
C THR A 187 22.11 -1.78 -2.77
N ARG A 188 23.18 -2.35 -2.19
CA ARG A 188 24.21 -3.06 -2.95
C ARG A 188 23.60 -4.27 -3.69
N ALA A 189 22.83 -5.10 -3.03
CA ALA A 189 22.18 -6.28 -3.64
C ALA A 189 21.23 -5.89 -4.79
N LEU A 190 20.50 -4.79 -4.65
CA LEU A 190 19.66 -4.26 -5.73
C LEU A 190 20.49 -3.83 -6.93
N ILE A 191 21.59 -3.08 -6.71
CA ILE A 191 22.41 -2.52 -7.79
C ILE A 191 23.25 -3.60 -8.48
N THR A 192 23.85 -4.51 -7.72
CA THR A 192 24.81 -5.46 -8.28
C THR A 192 24.19 -6.78 -8.75
N SER A 193 22.98 -7.13 -8.27
CA SER A 193 22.34 -8.41 -8.58
C SER A 193 20.96 -8.24 -9.20
N TRP A 194 20.01 -7.61 -8.52
CA TRP A 194 18.61 -7.61 -8.92
C TRP A 194 18.30 -6.80 -10.17
N ILE A 195 18.78 -5.55 -10.25
CA ILE A 195 18.56 -4.71 -11.43
C ILE A 195 19.24 -5.31 -12.67
N PRO A 196 20.51 -5.80 -12.63
CA PRO A 196 21.10 -6.54 -13.75
C PRO A 196 20.28 -7.76 -14.18
N HIS A 197 19.69 -8.51 -13.24
CA HIS A 197 18.80 -9.62 -13.56
C HIS A 197 17.53 -9.12 -14.28
N CYS A 198 16.88 -8.05 -13.82
CA CYS A 198 15.74 -7.44 -14.50
C CYS A 198 16.09 -7.00 -15.93
N VAL A 199 17.22 -6.32 -16.11
CA VAL A 199 17.72 -5.91 -17.44
C VAL A 199 17.92 -7.12 -18.35
N ALA A 200 18.52 -8.19 -17.85
CA ALA A 200 18.72 -9.41 -18.63
C ALA A 200 17.39 -10.02 -19.08
N GLN A 201 16.38 -10.05 -18.20
CA GLN A 201 15.05 -10.53 -18.56
C GLN A 201 14.34 -9.63 -19.57
N MET A 202 14.45 -8.30 -19.45
CA MET A 202 13.83 -7.35 -20.38
C MET A 202 14.50 -7.34 -21.76
N ASN A 203 15.75 -7.73 -21.87
CA ASN A 203 16.48 -7.87 -23.14
C ASN A 203 16.21 -9.21 -23.87
N ARG A 204 15.48 -10.14 -23.26
CA ARG A 204 15.15 -11.41 -23.91
C ARG A 204 14.17 -11.20 -25.06
N THR A 205 14.44 -11.93 -26.18
CA THR A 205 13.59 -11.93 -27.37
C THR A 205 12.86 -13.28 -27.55
N ASP A 206 13.23 -14.30 -26.76
CA ASP A 206 12.71 -15.67 -26.78
C ASP A 206 11.50 -15.88 -25.86
N LEU A 207 10.74 -14.86 -25.60
CA LEU A 207 9.64 -14.88 -24.64
C LEU A 207 8.50 -15.78 -25.14
N VAL A 208 8.33 -16.91 -24.45
CA VAL A 208 7.23 -17.84 -24.65
C VAL A 208 6.25 -17.66 -23.51
N GLN A 209 5.02 -17.34 -23.85
CA GLN A 209 3.93 -17.22 -22.89
C GLN A 209 3.69 -18.54 -22.15
N GLY A 210 3.32 -18.46 -20.89
CA GLY A 210 3.02 -19.62 -20.05
C GLY A 210 4.22 -20.26 -19.36
N THR A 211 5.42 -19.78 -19.62
CA THR A 211 6.62 -20.11 -18.83
C THR A 211 6.93 -18.95 -17.86
N ASN A 212 7.71 -19.24 -16.80
CA ASN A 212 8.22 -18.17 -15.91
C ASN A 212 9.23 -17.23 -16.61
N SER A 213 9.22 -17.20 -17.91
CA SER A 213 10.25 -16.60 -18.76
C SER A 213 9.85 -15.23 -19.29
N GLY A 214 8.97 -14.52 -18.62
CA GLY A 214 8.73 -13.13 -18.95
C GLY A 214 7.74 -12.89 -20.07
N SER A 215 7.66 -11.74 -20.58
CA SER A 215 6.40 -11.19 -20.92
C SER A 215 6.55 -9.89 -21.67
N GLY A 216 7.36 -9.88 -22.71
CA GLY A 216 7.60 -8.70 -23.50
C GLY A 216 8.53 -7.72 -22.79
N GLY A 217 9.60 -7.39 -23.42
CA GLY A 217 10.59 -6.43 -22.89
C GLY A 217 10.85 -5.33 -23.90
N ILE A 218 12.11 -4.96 -24.03
CA ILE A 218 12.54 -3.87 -24.90
C ILE A 218 12.30 -4.15 -26.38
N ASP A 219 12.20 -5.40 -26.80
CA ASP A 219 11.91 -5.81 -28.17
C ASP A 219 10.52 -5.34 -28.63
N ASN A 220 9.52 -5.23 -27.76
CA ASN A 220 8.23 -4.64 -28.10
C ASN A 220 8.36 -3.17 -28.53
N PHE A 221 9.28 -2.42 -27.94
CA PHE A 221 9.55 -1.03 -28.35
C PHE A 221 10.28 -0.98 -29.71
N VAL A 222 11.20 -1.91 -29.95
CA VAL A 222 11.88 -2.02 -31.26
C VAL A 222 10.85 -2.31 -32.35
N GLU A 223 9.98 -3.29 -32.16
CA GLU A 223 8.96 -3.67 -33.12
C GLU A 223 7.92 -2.54 -33.32
N ALA A 224 7.53 -1.85 -32.23
CA ALA A 224 6.64 -0.70 -32.33
C ALA A 224 7.27 0.45 -33.14
N GLY A 225 8.57 0.71 -32.95
CA GLY A 225 9.30 1.69 -33.76
C GLY A 225 9.33 1.33 -35.23
N LYS A 226 9.50 0.04 -35.59
CA LYS A 226 9.38 -0.45 -36.97
C LYS A 226 7.98 -0.22 -37.53
N ALA A 227 6.94 -0.60 -36.75
CA ALA A 227 5.55 -0.42 -37.15
C ALA A 227 5.24 1.05 -37.50
N LEU A 228 5.71 2.00 -36.67
CA LEU A 228 5.50 3.43 -36.89
C LEU A 228 6.22 3.96 -38.16
N ARG A 229 7.29 3.31 -38.59
CA ARG A 229 7.97 3.63 -39.87
C ARG A 229 7.43 2.86 -41.05
N GLY A 230 6.41 2.02 -40.88
CA GLY A 230 5.85 1.18 -41.95
C GLY A 230 6.75 0.00 -42.33
N GLU A 231 7.67 -0.39 -41.49
CA GLU A 231 8.58 -1.54 -41.67
C GLU A 231 7.92 -2.85 -41.24
N PRO A 232 8.35 -4.02 -41.74
CA PRO A 232 7.92 -5.32 -41.25
C PRO A 232 8.22 -5.45 -39.75
N HIS A 233 7.22 -5.88 -38.98
CA HIS A 233 7.30 -6.00 -37.52
C HIS A 233 6.56 -7.24 -37.02
N THR A 234 6.84 -7.66 -35.78
CA THR A 234 6.12 -8.76 -35.09
C THR A 234 4.96 -8.22 -34.27
N ALA A 235 4.06 -9.14 -33.84
CA ALA A 235 3.03 -8.82 -32.87
C ALA A 235 3.62 -8.51 -31.50
N HIS A 236 2.84 -7.82 -30.65
CA HIS A 236 3.18 -7.59 -29.27
C HIS A 236 3.34 -8.90 -28.49
N LYS A 237 4.40 -8.99 -27.69
CA LYS A 237 4.70 -10.15 -26.85
C LYS A 237 4.33 -9.88 -25.40
N GLY A 238 3.78 -10.89 -24.72
CA GLY A 238 3.46 -10.83 -23.30
C GLY A 238 2.16 -10.12 -23.00
N TYR A 239 2.03 -9.64 -21.77
CA TYR A 239 0.85 -8.89 -21.31
C TYR A 239 0.73 -7.55 -22.03
N VAL A 240 -0.51 -7.08 -22.22
CA VAL A 240 -0.78 -5.77 -22.83
C VAL A 240 -0.09 -4.61 -22.10
N PHE A 241 0.23 -4.79 -20.84
CA PHE A 241 0.88 -3.81 -19.96
C PHE A 241 2.37 -4.08 -19.75
N SER A 242 3.02 -4.92 -20.52
CA SER A 242 4.42 -5.31 -20.32
C SER A 242 5.41 -4.15 -20.44
N ASN A 243 5.06 -3.06 -21.11
CA ASN A 243 5.87 -1.85 -21.14
C ASN A 243 6.17 -1.29 -19.73
N ALA A 244 5.25 -1.46 -18.77
CA ALA A 244 5.41 -0.98 -17.40
C ALA A 244 6.69 -1.53 -16.76
N TRP A 245 7.07 -2.76 -17.04
CA TRP A 245 8.25 -3.39 -16.43
C TRP A 245 9.56 -2.82 -16.97
N VAL A 246 9.57 -2.44 -18.25
CA VAL A 246 10.70 -1.72 -18.84
C VAL A 246 10.83 -0.35 -18.16
N HIS A 247 9.72 0.37 -18.00
CA HIS A 247 9.72 1.69 -17.37
C HIS A 247 10.13 1.63 -15.89
N GLN A 248 9.63 0.65 -15.12
CA GLN A 248 10.06 0.41 -13.73
C GLN A 248 11.57 0.11 -13.65
N THR A 249 12.10 -0.66 -14.63
CA THR A 249 13.53 -0.97 -14.68
C THR A 249 14.37 0.26 -15.02
N VAL A 250 13.89 1.11 -15.93
CA VAL A 250 14.52 2.42 -16.25
C VAL A 250 14.54 3.31 -15.01
N GLU A 251 13.45 3.36 -14.26
CA GLU A 251 13.38 4.12 -13.03
C GLU A 251 14.35 3.56 -11.97
N ALA A 252 14.38 2.24 -11.78
CA ALA A 252 15.28 1.59 -10.84
C ALA A 252 16.76 1.86 -11.19
N MET A 253 17.14 1.81 -12.48
CA MET A 253 18.49 2.17 -12.94
C MET A 253 18.79 3.63 -12.66
N SER A 254 17.86 4.54 -12.95
CA SER A 254 18.05 5.98 -12.70
C SER A 254 18.26 6.27 -11.21
N LEU A 255 17.49 5.62 -10.33
CA LEU A 255 17.64 5.73 -8.87
C LEU A 255 18.96 5.11 -8.38
N ALA A 256 19.38 3.98 -8.96
CA ALA A 256 20.65 3.32 -8.66
C ALA A 256 21.87 4.18 -9.04
N LEU A 257 21.78 4.91 -10.15
CA LEU A 257 22.84 5.82 -10.60
C LEU A 257 22.99 7.07 -9.71
N MET A 258 21.99 7.42 -8.92
CA MET A 258 22.08 8.47 -7.90
C MET A 258 22.73 8.00 -6.60
N VAL A 259 22.94 6.69 -6.41
CA VAL A 259 23.59 6.14 -5.21
C VAL A 259 25.09 6.36 -5.28
N ASP A 260 25.65 6.91 -4.19
CA ASP A 260 27.11 7.02 -4.01
C ASP A 260 27.67 5.61 -3.76
N ALA A 261 28.53 5.18 -4.67
CA ALA A 261 29.17 3.87 -4.56
C ALA A 261 30.19 3.76 -3.41
N ALA A 262 30.60 4.87 -2.80
CA ALA A 262 31.58 4.94 -1.74
C ALA A 262 32.87 4.14 -2.03
N GLY A 263 33.23 4.02 -3.31
CA GLY A 263 34.39 3.28 -3.78
C GLY A 263 34.18 1.78 -3.99
N ASP A 264 32.98 1.25 -3.81
CA ASP A 264 32.65 -0.16 -4.13
C ASP A 264 32.75 -0.38 -5.65
N LYS A 265 33.73 -1.20 -6.04
CA LYS A 265 34.02 -1.47 -7.46
C LYS A 265 32.90 -2.21 -8.18
N GLU A 266 32.13 -3.04 -7.47
CA GLU A 266 31.04 -3.79 -8.09
C GLU A 266 29.84 -2.88 -8.33
N ILE A 267 29.54 -1.97 -7.39
CA ILE A 267 28.52 -0.93 -7.59
C ILE A 267 28.92 -0.05 -8.79
N LEU A 268 30.15 0.45 -8.84
CA LEU A 268 30.64 1.28 -9.95
C LEU A 268 30.55 0.56 -11.29
N ALA A 269 30.93 -0.72 -11.35
CA ALA A 269 30.82 -1.52 -12.57
C ALA A 269 29.38 -1.79 -12.98
N ALA A 270 28.47 -2.00 -12.02
CA ALA A 270 27.04 -2.14 -12.30
C ALA A 270 26.42 -0.82 -12.79
N GLN A 271 26.75 0.29 -12.17
CA GLN A 271 26.32 1.63 -12.60
C GLN A 271 26.80 1.96 -14.02
N ALA A 272 28.03 1.62 -14.38
CA ALA A 272 28.53 1.81 -15.74
C ALA A 272 27.67 1.04 -16.77
N ARG A 273 27.37 -0.23 -16.49
CA ARG A 273 26.47 -1.04 -17.36
C ARG A 273 25.05 -0.47 -17.42
N MET A 274 24.53 0.12 -16.34
CA MET A 274 23.22 0.78 -16.34
C MET A 274 23.20 2.00 -17.27
N VAL A 275 24.28 2.78 -17.31
CA VAL A 275 24.41 3.90 -18.26
C VAL A 275 24.36 3.36 -19.70
N GLU A 276 25.16 2.34 -20.02
CA GLU A 276 25.15 1.71 -21.34
C GLU A 276 23.74 1.17 -21.71
N THR A 277 23.03 0.58 -20.74
CA THR A 277 21.66 0.08 -20.94
C THR A 277 20.68 1.21 -21.20
N LEU A 278 20.74 2.30 -20.45
CA LEU A 278 19.90 3.47 -20.67
C LEU A 278 20.18 4.12 -22.05
N ASP A 279 21.43 4.22 -22.45
CA ASP A 279 21.80 4.75 -23.77
C ASP A 279 21.30 3.87 -24.93
N ASP A 280 21.21 2.55 -24.72
CA ASP A 280 20.63 1.61 -25.67
C ASP A 280 19.08 1.63 -25.68
N TRP A 281 18.46 1.68 -24.49
CA TRP A 281 17.00 1.55 -24.37
C TRP A 281 16.24 2.84 -24.69
N ILE A 282 16.75 4.00 -24.29
CA ILE A 282 16.06 5.28 -24.47
C ILE A 282 15.73 5.55 -25.93
N PRO A 283 16.64 5.42 -26.91
CA PRO A 283 16.30 5.60 -28.33
C PRO A 283 15.19 4.64 -28.81
N LYS A 284 15.16 3.41 -28.32
CA LYS A 284 14.14 2.40 -28.68
C LYS A 284 12.77 2.80 -28.13
N ILE A 285 12.72 3.25 -26.87
CA ILE A 285 11.49 3.74 -26.23
C ILE A 285 10.94 4.96 -27.00
N LEU A 286 11.82 5.91 -27.32
CA LEU A 286 11.43 7.12 -28.06
C LEU A 286 10.94 6.82 -29.48
N ALA A 287 11.54 5.85 -30.17
CA ALA A 287 11.13 5.43 -31.50
C ALA A 287 9.74 4.76 -31.53
N ALA A 288 9.26 4.25 -30.40
CA ALA A 288 7.94 3.64 -30.25
C ALA A 288 6.83 4.63 -29.89
N GLN A 289 7.16 5.90 -29.65
CA GLN A 289 6.18 6.92 -29.31
C GLN A 289 5.49 7.44 -30.59
N HIS A 290 4.16 7.46 -30.59
CA HIS A 290 3.36 8.02 -31.68
C HIS A 290 3.59 9.53 -31.86
N PRO A 291 3.32 10.07 -33.05
CA PRO A 291 3.46 11.52 -33.29
C PRO A 291 2.57 12.38 -32.39
N ASP A 292 1.40 11.87 -31.97
CA ASP A 292 0.50 12.53 -31.02
C ASP A 292 0.98 12.46 -29.55
N GLY A 293 2.10 11.77 -29.28
CA GLY A 293 2.66 11.59 -27.95
C GLY A 293 2.24 10.30 -27.26
N TYR A 294 1.29 9.54 -27.75
CA TYR A 294 0.84 8.27 -27.18
C TYR A 294 1.96 7.23 -27.16
N LEU A 295 2.02 6.42 -26.10
CA LEU A 295 3.03 5.36 -25.94
C LEU A 295 2.46 4.16 -25.22
N GLN A 296 2.09 3.12 -25.99
CA GLN A 296 1.87 1.76 -25.50
C GLN A 296 2.01 0.78 -26.68
N THR A 297 3.03 -0.05 -26.63
CA THR A 297 3.41 -0.89 -27.79
C THR A 297 2.35 -1.91 -28.16
N ALA A 298 1.51 -2.36 -27.23
CA ALA A 298 0.41 -3.27 -27.50
C ALA A 298 -0.61 -2.67 -28.49
N TYR A 299 -0.90 -1.36 -28.39
CA TYR A 299 -1.76 -0.67 -29.34
C TYR A 299 -1.09 -0.43 -30.69
N THR A 300 0.20 -0.11 -30.67
CA THR A 300 1.00 0.12 -31.88
C THR A 300 1.12 -1.14 -32.73
N LEU A 301 1.25 -2.30 -32.07
CA LEU A 301 1.48 -3.61 -32.73
C LEU A 301 0.19 -4.42 -32.97
N ARG A 302 -0.99 -3.81 -32.75
CA ARG A 302 -2.27 -4.46 -33.07
C ARG A 302 -2.40 -4.74 -34.57
N GLY A 303 -3.10 -5.81 -34.90
CA GLY A 303 -3.34 -6.20 -36.31
C GLY A 303 -2.26 -7.11 -36.91
N ALA A 304 -1.12 -7.26 -36.27
CA ALA A 304 -0.23 -8.38 -36.58
C ALA A 304 -0.84 -9.67 -36.02
N PRO A 305 -0.74 -10.84 -36.72
CA PRO A 305 -1.27 -12.09 -36.19
C PRO A 305 -0.68 -12.37 -34.82
N PRO A 306 -1.50 -12.64 -33.78
CA PRO A 306 -0.96 -12.97 -32.47
C PRO A 306 -0.10 -14.23 -32.57
N VAL A 307 1.11 -14.16 -32.02
CA VAL A 307 1.94 -15.35 -31.88
C VAL A 307 1.37 -16.17 -30.71
N PRO A 308 0.87 -17.39 -30.92
CA PRO A 308 0.41 -18.22 -29.83
C PRO A 308 1.54 -18.53 -28.84
N PRO A 309 1.22 -18.59 -27.54
CA PRO A 309 -0.07 -18.34 -26.92
C PRO A 309 -0.40 -16.84 -26.84
N ASN A 310 -1.65 -16.50 -27.08
CA ASN A 310 -2.14 -15.12 -27.05
C ASN A 310 -1.74 -14.37 -25.79
N PRO A 311 -1.59 -13.02 -25.89
CA PRO A 311 -1.41 -12.18 -24.70
C PRO A 311 -2.45 -12.53 -23.63
N LEU A 312 -2.00 -12.70 -22.40
CA LEU A 312 -2.90 -12.91 -21.27
C LEU A 312 -3.56 -11.57 -20.93
N GLY A 313 -4.87 -11.55 -20.94
CA GLY A 313 -5.65 -10.37 -20.59
C GLY A 313 -6.75 -10.10 -21.60
N PRO A 314 -7.64 -9.17 -21.30
CA PRO A 314 -8.77 -8.83 -22.15
C PRO A 314 -8.36 -7.96 -23.36
N TRP A 315 -7.24 -8.31 -24.00
CA TRP A 315 -6.88 -7.68 -25.25
C TRP A 315 -7.89 -8.08 -26.31
N HIS A 316 -8.61 -7.10 -26.83
CA HIS A 316 -9.55 -7.28 -27.91
C HIS A 316 -9.02 -6.54 -29.13
N ASP A 317 -8.84 -7.27 -30.25
CA ASP A 317 -8.55 -6.66 -31.55
C ASP A 317 -9.63 -5.64 -31.88
N GLY A 318 -9.25 -4.49 -32.39
CA GLY A 318 -10.18 -3.42 -32.79
C GLY A 318 -10.68 -2.52 -31.65
N VAL A 319 -10.22 -2.71 -30.42
CA VAL A 319 -10.56 -1.79 -29.32
C VAL A 319 -9.79 -0.47 -29.49
N GLU A 320 -10.53 0.63 -29.49
CA GLU A 320 -9.96 1.97 -29.56
C GLU A 320 -9.41 2.40 -28.19
N ARG A 321 -8.42 3.30 -28.18
CA ARG A 321 -7.87 3.92 -26.98
C ARG A 321 -9.01 4.61 -26.20
N TRP A 322 -8.92 4.55 -24.87
CA TRP A 322 -9.79 5.27 -23.95
C TRP A 322 -11.28 5.00 -24.11
N THR A 323 -11.64 3.77 -24.43
CA THR A 323 -13.04 3.28 -24.44
C THR A 323 -13.34 2.44 -23.21
N LEU A 324 -14.61 2.13 -22.96
CA LEU A 324 -15.01 1.25 -21.85
C LEU A 324 -14.34 -0.13 -21.95
N GLN A 325 -14.16 -0.63 -23.16
CA GLN A 325 -13.54 -1.92 -23.44
C GLN A 325 -12.03 -1.90 -23.16
N SER A 326 -11.37 -0.74 -23.30
CA SER A 326 -9.93 -0.61 -23.09
C SER A 326 -9.51 -0.49 -21.63
N ARG A 327 -10.42 -0.31 -20.69
CA ARG A 327 -10.10 -0.17 -19.26
C ARG A 327 -9.24 -1.31 -18.69
N GLY A 328 -9.38 -2.53 -19.23
CA GLY A 328 -8.55 -3.68 -18.87
C GLY A 328 -7.15 -3.69 -19.46
N ASN A 329 -6.82 -2.76 -20.36
CA ASN A 329 -5.57 -2.74 -21.12
C ASN A 329 -4.44 -1.98 -20.39
N HIS A 330 -4.71 -1.45 -19.20
CA HIS A 330 -3.69 -0.86 -18.31
C HIS A 330 -2.89 0.28 -18.97
N GLU A 331 -3.56 1.13 -19.75
CA GLU A 331 -2.93 2.27 -20.42
C GLU A 331 -2.37 3.26 -19.39
N GLY A 332 -3.14 3.54 -18.33
CA GLY A 332 -2.73 4.43 -17.24
C GLY A 332 -1.63 3.84 -16.39
N TYR A 333 -1.71 2.54 -16.09
CA TYR A 333 -0.65 1.84 -15.37
C TYR A 333 0.70 1.94 -16.10
N THR A 334 0.70 1.68 -17.39
CA THR A 334 1.90 1.75 -18.24
C THR A 334 2.40 3.19 -18.38
N GLY A 335 1.49 4.12 -18.67
CA GLY A 335 1.81 5.54 -18.83
C GLY A 335 2.32 6.19 -17.54
N GLY A 336 1.74 5.84 -16.40
CA GLY A 336 2.17 6.32 -15.09
C GLY A 336 3.62 5.93 -14.77
N TYR A 337 3.99 4.67 -14.94
CA TYR A 337 5.39 4.24 -14.75
C TYR A 337 6.35 4.90 -15.74
N PHE A 338 5.92 5.18 -16.95
CA PHE A 338 6.75 5.92 -17.88
C PHE A 338 7.01 7.35 -17.36
N VAL A 339 5.98 8.04 -16.90
CA VAL A 339 6.10 9.40 -16.33
C VAL A 339 7.01 9.40 -15.11
N GLU A 340 6.83 8.46 -14.18
CA GLU A 340 7.66 8.31 -12.98
C GLU A 340 9.14 8.08 -13.34
N SER A 341 9.40 7.17 -14.28
CA SER A 341 10.76 6.88 -14.76
C SER A 341 11.42 8.09 -15.41
N ALA A 342 10.66 8.87 -16.16
CA ALA A 342 11.15 10.06 -16.85
C ALA A 342 11.54 11.18 -15.86
N ILE A 343 10.76 11.38 -14.79
CA ILE A 343 11.12 12.33 -13.71
C ILE A 343 12.46 11.91 -13.10
N ASN A 344 12.57 10.66 -12.68
CA ASN A 344 13.77 10.19 -11.97
C ASN A 344 15.01 10.17 -12.89
N HIS A 345 14.85 9.86 -14.19
CA HIS A 345 15.93 9.96 -15.16
C HIS A 345 16.40 11.42 -15.34
N PHE A 346 15.46 12.37 -15.43
CA PHE A 346 15.81 13.78 -15.58
C PHE A 346 16.53 14.32 -14.34
N VAL A 347 16.04 13.97 -13.13
CA VAL A 347 16.73 14.31 -11.86
C VAL A 347 18.13 13.69 -11.80
N MET A 348 18.27 12.43 -12.14
CA MET A 348 19.56 11.70 -12.17
C MET A 348 20.58 12.39 -13.08
N SER A 349 20.18 12.84 -14.24
CA SER A 349 21.05 13.55 -15.17
C SER A 349 21.40 14.99 -14.72
N GLY A 350 20.91 15.43 -13.56
CA GLY A 350 21.02 16.82 -13.12
C GLY A 350 20.26 17.79 -14.03
N GLN A 351 19.14 17.32 -14.56
CA GLN A 351 18.25 18.06 -15.49
C GLN A 351 18.92 18.39 -16.85
N LYS A 352 19.90 17.58 -17.28
CA LYS A 352 20.61 17.78 -18.53
C LYS A 352 20.11 16.91 -19.66
N ASP A 353 19.64 15.70 -19.38
CA ASP A 353 19.07 14.78 -20.38
C ASP A 353 17.54 14.80 -20.32
N ALA A 354 16.93 15.63 -21.14
CA ALA A 354 15.50 15.81 -21.21
C ALA A 354 14.78 14.81 -22.16
N ARG A 355 15.47 13.82 -22.71
CA ARG A 355 14.89 12.91 -23.72
C ARG A 355 13.62 12.24 -23.22
N LEU A 356 13.68 11.53 -22.07
CA LEU A 356 12.49 10.88 -21.48
C LEU A 356 11.51 11.90 -20.90
N TYR A 357 11.98 12.97 -20.25
CA TYR A 357 11.11 14.03 -19.75
C TYR A 357 10.25 14.66 -20.85
N SER A 358 10.86 15.00 -21.99
CA SER A 358 10.12 15.56 -23.13
C SER A 358 9.11 14.56 -23.72
N ALA A 359 9.46 13.27 -23.74
CA ALA A 359 8.56 12.22 -24.21
C ALA A 359 7.40 11.98 -23.23
N ALA A 360 7.66 11.98 -21.92
CA ALA A 360 6.62 11.89 -20.91
C ALA A 360 5.67 13.10 -20.94
N LYS A 361 6.21 14.29 -21.20
CA LYS A 361 5.40 15.49 -21.37
C LYS A 361 4.46 15.37 -22.57
N ARG A 362 4.96 14.89 -23.72
CA ARG A 362 4.11 14.61 -24.90
C ARG A 362 3.03 13.58 -24.60
N LEU A 363 3.36 12.50 -23.83
CA LEU A 363 2.36 11.52 -23.42
C LEU A 363 1.28 12.16 -22.54
N ALA A 364 1.68 12.91 -21.51
CA ALA A 364 0.75 13.58 -20.61
C ALA A 364 -0.10 14.63 -21.34
N ASP A 365 0.47 15.37 -22.28
CA ASP A 365 -0.25 16.31 -23.13
C ASP A 365 -1.27 15.58 -24.02
N CYS A 366 -0.90 14.47 -24.63
CA CYS A 366 -1.81 13.62 -25.42
C CYS A 366 -3.01 13.17 -24.54
N TRP A 367 -2.79 12.78 -23.31
CA TRP A 367 -3.87 12.43 -22.40
C TRP A 367 -4.75 13.63 -22.04
N VAL A 368 -4.16 14.80 -21.77
CA VAL A 368 -4.88 16.06 -21.52
C VAL A 368 -5.75 16.43 -22.73
N ASP A 369 -5.26 16.23 -23.95
CA ASP A 369 -5.98 16.60 -25.18
C ASP A 369 -7.19 15.69 -25.46
N HIS A 370 -7.13 14.42 -25.07
CA HIS A 370 -8.14 13.42 -25.43
C HIS A 370 -9.08 13.06 -24.28
N ILE A 371 -8.64 13.10 -23.01
CA ILE A 371 -9.41 12.69 -21.83
C ILE A 371 -9.92 13.93 -21.10
N GLY A 372 -11.21 13.93 -20.76
CA GLY A 372 -11.85 15.05 -20.09
C GLY A 372 -13.36 15.02 -20.23
N THR A 373 -13.97 16.17 -19.95
CA THR A 373 -15.40 16.37 -20.21
C THR A 373 -15.70 16.39 -21.72
N PRO A 374 -16.87 15.94 -22.16
CA PRO A 374 -17.25 15.98 -23.58
C PRO A 374 -16.98 17.33 -24.24
N PRO A 375 -16.42 17.41 -25.47
CA PRO A 375 -16.30 16.30 -26.44
C PRO A 375 -15.12 15.34 -26.23
N LYS A 376 -14.29 15.51 -25.20
CA LYS A 376 -13.24 14.56 -24.87
C LYS A 376 -13.83 13.25 -24.31
N GLN A 377 -12.98 12.25 -24.19
CA GLN A 377 -13.39 10.95 -23.64
C GLN A 377 -13.50 11.01 -22.11
N GLU A 378 -14.68 10.67 -21.56
CA GLU A 378 -14.85 10.40 -20.14
C GLU A 378 -14.38 8.97 -19.85
N TRP A 379 -13.15 8.82 -19.38
CA TRP A 379 -12.50 7.52 -19.23
C TRP A 379 -11.57 7.48 -18.02
N PHE A 380 -11.35 6.30 -17.49
CA PHE A 380 -10.35 5.98 -16.47
C PHE A 380 -9.80 4.58 -16.71
N ASP A 381 -8.56 4.32 -16.29
CA ASP A 381 -7.95 2.99 -16.37
C ASP A 381 -8.48 2.04 -15.29
N GLY A 382 -8.58 0.77 -15.60
CA GLY A 382 -8.90 -0.27 -14.62
C GLY A 382 -7.76 -0.54 -13.64
N HIS A 383 -6.51 -0.20 -13.98
CA HIS A 383 -5.37 -0.27 -13.05
C HIS A 383 -4.75 1.10 -12.85
N GLN A 384 -4.89 1.63 -11.66
CA GLN A 384 -4.42 2.96 -11.27
C GLN A 384 -2.88 3.02 -11.18
N GLU A 385 -2.31 4.08 -11.65
CA GLU A 385 -0.94 4.55 -11.48
C GLU A 385 -0.81 5.97 -12.06
N MET A 386 -1.50 6.24 -13.17
CA MET A 386 -1.42 7.51 -13.88
C MET A 386 -1.87 8.68 -13.00
N GLU A 387 -2.85 8.48 -12.14
CA GLU A 387 -3.41 9.53 -11.29
C GLU A 387 -2.35 10.11 -10.35
N GLN A 388 -1.60 9.25 -9.66
CA GLN A 388 -0.53 9.70 -8.77
C GLN A 388 0.69 10.22 -9.56
N ALA A 389 1.02 9.59 -10.68
CA ALA A 389 2.12 10.01 -11.55
C ALA A 389 1.88 11.40 -12.14
N LEU A 390 0.65 11.71 -12.56
CA LEU A 390 0.29 13.01 -13.11
C LEU A 390 0.37 14.13 -12.06
N VAL A 391 -0.03 13.88 -10.81
CA VAL A 391 0.13 14.90 -9.76
C VAL A 391 1.62 15.16 -9.49
N ARG A 392 2.42 14.09 -9.35
CA ARG A 392 3.88 14.24 -9.19
C ARG A 392 4.50 14.97 -10.38
N PHE A 393 4.09 14.63 -11.60
CA PHE A 393 4.57 15.27 -12.83
C PHE A 393 4.17 16.74 -12.90
N GLY A 394 2.93 17.07 -12.55
CA GLY A 394 2.45 18.44 -12.50
C GLY A 394 3.25 19.33 -11.53
N ARG A 395 3.52 18.81 -10.32
CA ARG A 395 4.41 19.47 -9.34
C ARG A 395 5.81 19.67 -9.92
N PHE A 396 6.37 18.64 -10.53
CA PHE A 396 7.71 18.67 -11.10
C PHE A 396 7.83 19.63 -12.29
N VAL A 397 6.85 19.65 -13.20
CA VAL A 397 6.80 20.62 -14.31
C VAL A 397 6.67 22.04 -13.77
N ASN A 398 5.85 22.24 -12.74
CA ASN A 398 5.75 23.54 -12.07
C ASN A 398 7.09 24.00 -11.46
N GLU A 399 7.84 23.09 -10.86
CA GLU A 399 9.16 23.39 -10.29
C GLU A 399 10.18 23.75 -11.40
N VAL A 400 10.25 22.95 -12.47
CA VAL A 400 11.27 23.06 -13.52
C VAL A 400 10.97 24.21 -14.47
N GLU A 401 9.69 24.47 -14.81
CA GLU A 401 9.29 25.40 -15.86
C GLU A 401 8.73 26.75 -15.33
N SER A 402 8.46 26.87 -14.03
CA SER A 402 7.87 28.12 -13.45
C SER A 402 8.79 29.33 -13.54
N ALA A 403 10.07 29.17 -13.72
CA ALA A 403 11.00 30.27 -13.96
C ALA A 403 10.69 31.08 -15.25
N SER A 404 9.84 30.55 -16.15
CA SER A 404 9.47 31.15 -17.42
C SER A 404 8.10 31.86 -17.41
N THR A 405 7.29 31.71 -16.36
CA THR A 405 5.95 32.30 -16.25
C THR A 405 5.95 33.41 -15.21
N GLY A 406 5.56 34.63 -15.62
CA GLY A 406 5.44 35.79 -14.72
C GLY A 406 4.42 35.52 -13.59
N ALA A 407 4.58 36.23 -12.47
CA ALA A 407 3.72 36.11 -11.30
C ALA A 407 2.23 36.35 -11.66
N GLY A 408 1.38 35.32 -11.47
CA GLY A 408 -0.08 35.42 -11.60
C GLY A 408 -0.75 34.61 -12.72
N GLY A 409 0.01 33.86 -13.52
CA GLY A 409 -0.54 32.95 -14.54
C GLY A 409 -0.76 31.52 -14.02
N ALA A 410 -1.61 30.71 -14.71
CA ALA A 410 -1.73 29.29 -14.47
C ALA A 410 -0.36 28.61 -14.66
N ARG A 411 0.04 27.78 -13.70
CA ARG A 411 1.31 27.07 -13.75
C ARG A 411 1.26 25.94 -14.81
N PRO A 412 2.34 25.69 -15.55
CA PRO A 412 2.32 24.79 -16.71
C PRO A 412 1.94 23.33 -16.35
N GLY A 413 2.18 22.89 -15.13
CA GLY A 413 1.87 21.56 -14.63
C GLY A 413 0.46 21.40 -14.08
N ASP A 414 -0.31 22.47 -13.84
CA ASP A 414 -1.63 22.41 -13.21
C ASP A 414 -2.64 21.59 -14.05
N LYS A 415 -2.49 21.58 -15.37
CA LYS A 415 -3.32 20.78 -16.27
C LYS A 415 -3.18 19.26 -16.03
N TYR A 416 -2.02 18.79 -15.61
CA TYR A 416 -1.79 17.37 -15.29
C TYR A 416 -2.43 17.00 -13.96
N ILE A 417 -2.35 17.91 -12.98
CA ILE A 417 -3.03 17.76 -11.68
C ILE A 417 -4.55 17.72 -11.88
N ALA A 418 -5.07 18.62 -12.72
CA ALA A 418 -6.49 18.64 -13.07
C ALA A 418 -6.94 17.36 -13.78
N LEU A 419 -6.13 16.82 -14.68
CA LEU A 419 -6.40 15.53 -15.32
C LEU A 419 -6.41 14.37 -14.31
N ALA A 420 -5.46 14.34 -13.37
CA ALA A 420 -5.44 13.33 -12.30
C ALA A 420 -6.74 13.33 -11.50
N LYS A 421 -7.22 14.52 -11.10
CA LYS A 421 -8.51 14.65 -10.41
C LYS A 421 -9.65 14.17 -11.29
N PHE A 422 -9.67 14.53 -12.57
CA PHE A 422 -10.70 14.09 -13.51
C PHE A 422 -10.78 12.57 -13.64
N LEU A 423 -9.65 11.88 -13.76
CA LEU A 423 -9.56 10.41 -13.83
C LEU A 423 -10.17 9.74 -12.57
N LEU A 424 -9.98 10.35 -11.40
CA LEU A 424 -10.57 9.89 -10.14
C LEU A 424 -12.07 10.21 -10.07
N ASP A 425 -12.48 11.43 -10.43
CA ASP A 425 -13.88 11.87 -10.35
C ASP A 425 -14.80 11.08 -11.29
N CYS A 426 -14.32 10.67 -12.46
CA CYS A 426 -15.08 9.88 -13.42
C CYS A 426 -15.11 8.38 -13.09
N ARG A 427 -14.35 7.91 -12.08
CA ARG A 427 -14.29 6.52 -11.64
C ARG A 427 -15.55 6.13 -10.88
N ARG A 428 -16.50 5.53 -11.60
CA ARG A 428 -17.81 5.09 -11.07
C ARG A 428 -18.49 4.09 -12.00
N GLY A 429 -19.49 3.39 -11.46
CA GLY A 429 -20.34 2.49 -12.24
C GLY A 429 -19.67 1.19 -12.71
N GLY A 430 -18.55 0.82 -12.09
CA GLY A 430 -17.84 -0.42 -12.34
C GLY A 430 -17.89 -1.38 -11.15
N THR A 431 -16.74 -1.90 -10.73
CA THR A 431 -16.63 -2.98 -9.75
C THR A 431 -15.78 -2.60 -8.53
N GLU A 432 -15.91 -3.36 -7.44
CA GLU A 432 -15.00 -3.25 -6.29
C GLU A 432 -13.56 -3.57 -6.69
N TYR A 433 -13.36 -4.48 -7.65
CA TYR A 433 -12.05 -4.96 -8.06
C TYR A 433 -11.11 -3.85 -8.53
N ASP A 434 -11.64 -2.82 -9.18
CA ASP A 434 -10.91 -1.67 -9.69
C ASP A 434 -11.29 -0.35 -9.00
N GLN A 435 -11.92 -0.41 -7.82
CA GLN A 435 -12.37 0.73 -7.00
C GLN A 435 -13.29 1.70 -7.77
N SER A 436 -14.09 1.20 -8.73
CA SER A 436 -15.04 1.99 -9.49
C SER A 436 -16.51 1.71 -9.14
N HIS A 437 -16.77 0.92 -8.10
CA HIS A 437 -18.11 0.56 -7.61
C HIS A 437 -18.89 1.77 -7.09
N LEU A 438 -18.20 2.76 -6.53
CA LEU A 438 -18.72 4.04 -6.03
C LEU A 438 -17.81 5.19 -6.47
N PRO A 439 -18.32 6.43 -6.56
CA PRO A 439 -17.46 7.61 -6.65
C PRO A 439 -16.40 7.60 -5.55
N VAL A 440 -15.17 7.98 -5.85
CA VAL A 440 -14.04 7.82 -4.91
C VAL A 440 -14.25 8.54 -3.57
N VAL A 441 -14.90 9.72 -3.58
CA VAL A 441 -15.23 10.47 -2.35
C VAL A 441 -16.32 9.83 -1.49
N GLN A 442 -16.96 8.76 -1.96
CA GLN A 442 -17.99 7.99 -1.24
C GLN A 442 -17.46 6.64 -0.75
N GLN A 443 -16.18 6.35 -0.96
CA GLN A 443 -15.57 5.09 -0.54
C GLN A 443 -14.99 5.24 0.86
N TYR A 444 -15.40 4.38 1.78
CA TYR A 444 -14.96 4.37 3.18
C TYR A 444 -14.46 2.99 3.63
N GLU A 445 -14.54 2.00 2.75
CA GLU A 445 -14.03 0.66 2.94
C GLU A 445 -13.02 0.31 1.85
N ALA A 446 -11.88 -0.27 2.24
CA ALA A 446 -10.90 -0.79 1.31
C ALA A 446 -11.38 -2.13 0.74
N VAL A 447 -11.60 -2.18 -0.58
CA VAL A 447 -12.15 -3.33 -1.29
C VAL A 447 -11.39 -3.61 -2.58
N GLY A 448 -11.61 -4.78 -3.13
CA GLY A 448 -11.09 -5.18 -4.43
C GLY A 448 -9.59 -5.44 -4.43
N HIS A 449 -8.97 -5.34 -5.60
CA HIS A 449 -7.55 -5.62 -5.80
C HIS A 449 -6.66 -4.68 -4.97
N ALA A 450 -5.82 -5.23 -4.09
CA ALA A 450 -5.11 -4.44 -3.09
C ALA A 450 -4.11 -3.44 -3.69
N VAL A 451 -3.39 -3.79 -4.75
CA VAL A 451 -2.45 -2.86 -5.42
C VAL A 451 -3.20 -1.69 -6.02
N ARG A 452 -4.29 -1.95 -6.76
CA ARG A 452 -5.13 -0.90 -7.37
C ARG A 452 -5.69 0.03 -6.31
N ALA A 453 -6.18 -0.53 -5.19
CA ALA A 453 -6.70 0.23 -4.06
C ALA A 453 -5.64 1.17 -3.48
N MET A 454 -4.45 0.65 -3.14
CA MET A 454 -3.38 1.46 -2.57
C MET A 454 -2.93 2.59 -3.51
N TYR A 455 -2.90 2.34 -4.81
CA TYR A 455 -2.57 3.36 -5.82
C TYR A 455 -3.68 4.39 -5.99
N THR A 456 -4.95 3.95 -5.97
CA THR A 456 -6.10 4.86 -5.96
C THR A 456 -6.04 5.80 -4.75
N TYR A 457 -5.86 5.24 -3.55
CA TYR A 457 -5.82 6.02 -2.31
C TYR A 457 -4.62 6.95 -2.27
N SER A 458 -3.49 6.54 -2.84
CA SER A 458 -2.31 7.38 -3.04
C SER A 458 -2.61 8.58 -3.96
N GLY A 459 -3.26 8.34 -5.11
CA GLY A 459 -3.67 9.39 -6.04
C GLY A 459 -4.72 10.32 -5.45
N MET A 460 -5.70 9.76 -4.72
CA MET A 460 -6.70 10.55 -3.99
C MET A 460 -6.05 11.46 -2.94
N THR A 461 -5.04 10.97 -2.22
CA THR A 461 -4.32 11.76 -1.21
C THR A 461 -3.54 12.91 -1.86
N ASP A 462 -2.88 12.65 -2.98
CA ASP A 462 -2.20 13.69 -3.75
C ASP A 462 -3.17 14.77 -4.24
N VAL A 463 -4.34 14.39 -4.76
CA VAL A 463 -5.39 15.33 -5.18
C VAL A 463 -5.94 16.11 -3.98
N ALA A 464 -6.13 15.45 -2.82
CA ALA A 464 -6.55 16.11 -1.58
C ALA A 464 -5.56 17.20 -1.14
N VAL A 465 -4.25 16.95 -1.32
CA VAL A 465 -3.17 17.94 -1.05
C VAL A 465 -3.28 19.12 -2.00
N GLU A 466 -3.41 18.88 -3.30
CA GLU A 466 -3.36 19.97 -4.31
C GLU A 466 -4.63 20.80 -4.36
N THR A 467 -5.78 20.23 -4.06
CA THR A 467 -7.08 20.89 -4.22
C THR A 467 -7.69 21.36 -2.92
N HIS A 468 -7.21 20.88 -1.77
CA HIS A 468 -7.79 21.07 -0.45
C HIS A 468 -9.27 20.64 -0.38
N ASP A 469 -9.68 19.73 -1.25
CA ASP A 469 -11.04 19.21 -1.31
C ASP A 469 -11.34 18.35 -0.06
N VAL A 470 -12.20 18.87 0.81
CA VAL A 470 -12.53 18.25 2.10
C VAL A 470 -13.24 16.91 1.96
N ASP A 471 -13.94 16.65 0.85
CA ASP A 471 -14.57 15.35 0.58
C ASP A 471 -13.50 14.31 0.24
N TYR A 472 -12.46 14.68 -0.53
CA TYR A 472 -11.29 13.83 -0.76
C TYR A 472 -10.53 13.57 0.54
N GLN A 473 -10.28 14.61 1.35
CA GLN A 473 -9.62 14.47 2.65
C GLN A 473 -10.40 13.53 3.59
N SER A 474 -11.73 13.62 3.60
CA SER A 474 -12.62 12.75 4.39
C SER A 474 -12.55 11.30 3.91
N ALA A 475 -12.58 11.08 2.61
CA ALA A 475 -12.52 9.74 2.03
C ALA A 475 -11.17 9.06 2.30
N VAL A 476 -10.04 9.71 2.03
CA VAL A 476 -8.71 9.12 2.26
C VAL A 476 -8.46 8.85 3.75
N ARG A 477 -8.95 9.72 4.64
CA ARG A 477 -8.85 9.51 6.10
C ARG A 477 -9.66 8.29 6.55
N SER A 478 -10.86 8.11 5.98
CA SER A 478 -11.72 6.95 6.27
C SER A 478 -11.13 5.65 5.73
N LEU A 479 -10.63 5.67 4.49
CA LEU A 479 -9.98 4.52 3.86
C LEU A 479 -8.73 4.11 4.63
N TRP A 480 -7.94 5.10 5.09
CA TRP A 480 -6.78 4.84 5.93
C TRP A 480 -7.17 4.14 7.24
N ASP A 481 -8.21 4.61 7.93
CA ASP A 481 -8.69 3.98 9.16
C ASP A 481 -9.18 2.55 8.89
N ASN A 482 -9.91 2.32 7.81
CA ASN A 482 -10.39 0.99 7.45
C ASN A 482 -9.23 0.04 7.16
N VAL A 483 -8.22 0.48 6.39
CA VAL A 483 -7.03 -0.34 6.12
C VAL A 483 -6.31 -0.67 7.41
N VAL A 484 -5.91 0.33 8.19
CA VAL A 484 -5.00 0.16 9.34
C VAL A 484 -5.68 -0.54 10.50
N GLU A 485 -6.95 -0.25 10.75
CA GLU A 485 -7.67 -0.75 11.91
C GLU A 485 -8.46 -2.05 11.66
N ARG A 486 -8.48 -2.54 10.39
CA ARG A 486 -9.31 -3.69 10.04
C ARG A 486 -8.70 -4.67 9.03
N LYS A 487 -7.69 -4.24 8.23
CA LYS A 487 -7.19 -5.02 7.08
C LYS A 487 -5.67 -5.07 6.96
N HIS A 488 -4.95 -4.59 7.98
CA HIS A 488 -3.50 -4.45 8.01
C HIS A 488 -2.84 -5.61 8.76
N TYR A 489 -1.93 -6.29 8.12
CA TYR A 489 -1.16 -7.37 8.73
C TYR A 489 -0.08 -6.85 9.67
N VAL A 490 0.30 -7.65 10.66
CA VAL A 490 1.36 -7.32 11.62
C VAL A 490 2.70 -6.98 10.96
N THR A 491 2.92 -7.47 9.72
CA THR A 491 4.09 -7.15 8.89
C THR A 491 4.00 -5.81 8.17
N GLY A 492 2.86 -5.15 8.19
CA GLY A 492 2.61 -3.99 7.35
C GLY A 492 2.17 -4.32 5.92
N GLY A 493 1.92 -5.60 5.61
CA GLY A 493 1.34 -6.02 4.34
C GLY A 493 -0.18 -5.86 4.32
N VAL A 494 -0.76 -5.84 3.13
CA VAL A 494 -2.21 -5.76 2.89
C VAL A 494 -2.65 -6.71 1.77
N GLY A 495 -3.94 -7.08 1.79
CA GLY A 495 -4.53 -8.00 0.82
C GLY A 495 -4.55 -9.45 1.30
N SER A 496 -5.70 -9.90 1.83
CA SER A 496 -5.86 -11.26 2.36
C SER A 496 -5.92 -12.32 1.26
N GLY A 497 -6.30 -11.94 0.04
CA GLY A 497 -6.43 -12.85 -1.09
C GLY A 497 -7.74 -13.64 -1.14
N GLU A 498 -8.68 -13.37 -0.25
CA GLU A 498 -9.97 -14.06 -0.19
C GLU A 498 -10.88 -13.73 -1.38
N SER A 499 -10.66 -12.57 -2.00
CA SER A 499 -11.28 -12.18 -3.26
C SER A 499 -10.20 -11.98 -4.33
N SER A 500 -9.58 -13.08 -4.80
CA SER A 500 -8.43 -13.04 -5.71
C SER A 500 -7.22 -12.37 -5.03
N GLU A 501 -6.57 -11.39 -5.65
CA GLU A 501 -5.45 -10.59 -5.13
C GLU A 501 -5.91 -9.37 -4.30
N GLY A 502 -7.12 -9.43 -3.75
CA GLY A 502 -7.81 -8.31 -3.13
C GLY A 502 -7.89 -8.34 -1.62
N PHE A 503 -8.53 -7.32 -1.09
CA PHE A 503 -8.96 -7.27 0.29
C PHE A 503 -10.09 -8.26 0.55
N GLY A 504 -10.10 -8.86 1.74
CA GLY A 504 -11.25 -9.55 2.30
C GLY A 504 -12.18 -8.59 3.05
N PRO A 505 -13.26 -9.13 3.65
CA PRO A 505 -14.07 -8.39 4.60
C PRO A 505 -13.23 -7.84 5.77
N ASP A 506 -13.80 -6.90 6.52
CA ASP A 506 -13.17 -6.38 7.73
C ASP A 506 -12.72 -7.51 8.66
N TYR A 507 -11.51 -7.40 9.18
CA TYR A 507 -10.86 -8.35 10.09
C TYR A 507 -10.53 -9.72 9.45
N SER A 508 -10.70 -9.90 8.14
CA SER A 508 -10.29 -11.13 7.46
C SER A 508 -8.81 -11.09 7.13
N LEU A 509 -8.00 -11.70 8.01
CA LEU A 509 -6.54 -11.67 7.98
C LEU A 509 -5.96 -13.08 8.15
N ALA A 510 -6.18 -13.93 7.14
CA ALA A 510 -5.65 -15.30 7.12
C ALA A 510 -4.11 -15.31 7.07
N ASN A 511 -3.47 -16.26 7.79
CA ASN A 511 -2.01 -16.34 7.83
C ASN A 511 -1.38 -16.78 6.50
N HIS A 512 -2.10 -17.54 5.68
CA HIS A 512 -1.71 -17.93 4.31
C HIS A 512 -2.17 -16.94 3.25
N SER A 513 -2.18 -15.66 3.60
CA SER A 513 -2.67 -14.54 2.80
C SER A 513 -1.92 -14.34 1.47
N TYR A 514 -2.51 -13.56 0.58
CA TYR A 514 -1.86 -13.18 -0.68
C TYR A 514 -0.72 -12.17 -0.43
N CYS A 515 -0.98 -11.09 0.26
CA CYS A 515 0.00 -10.03 0.65
C CYS A 515 1.02 -9.77 -0.47
N GLU A 516 0.54 -9.33 -1.63
CA GLU A 516 1.38 -9.08 -2.79
C GLU A 516 2.49 -8.07 -2.49
N THR A 517 3.69 -8.30 -2.97
CA THR A 517 4.81 -7.34 -2.80
C THR A 517 4.49 -5.97 -3.40
N CYS A 518 3.75 -5.89 -4.52
CA CYS A 518 3.29 -4.62 -5.08
C CYS A 518 2.30 -3.89 -4.15
N SER A 519 1.44 -4.61 -3.42
CA SER A 519 0.55 -3.96 -2.47
C SER A 519 1.31 -3.36 -1.29
N SER A 520 2.42 -4.00 -0.88
CA SER A 520 3.33 -3.43 0.13
C SER A 520 4.05 -2.17 -0.37
N CYS A 521 4.41 -2.10 -1.67
CA CYS A 521 4.90 -0.85 -2.27
C CYS A 521 3.83 0.25 -2.23
N GLY A 522 2.61 -0.08 -2.64
CA GLY A 522 1.48 0.85 -2.62
C GLY A 522 1.12 1.32 -1.21
N GLU A 523 1.22 0.45 -0.20
CA GLU A 523 1.02 0.78 1.21
C GLU A 523 2.04 1.84 1.67
N VAL A 524 3.32 1.68 1.33
CA VAL A 524 4.35 2.69 1.62
C VAL A 524 4.00 4.03 0.96
N PHE A 525 3.53 4.03 -0.31
CA PHE A 525 3.17 5.27 -1.00
C PHE A 525 1.97 5.95 -0.34
N PHE A 526 0.94 5.20 -0.01
CA PHE A 526 -0.25 5.75 0.64
C PHE A 526 0.08 6.33 2.01
N GLN A 527 0.79 5.59 2.87
CA GLN A 527 1.22 6.08 4.18
C GLN A 527 2.10 7.32 4.08
N TRP A 528 3.04 7.34 3.13
CA TRP A 528 3.90 8.51 2.92
C TRP A 528 3.12 9.76 2.50
N LYS A 529 2.16 9.62 1.59
CA LYS A 529 1.33 10.74 1.15
C LYS A 529 0.39 11.24 2.25
N MET A 530 -0.14 10.34 3.08
CA MET A 530 -0.88 10.71 4.29
C MET A 530 0.03 11.46 5.28
N HIS A 531 1.29 11.05 5.43
CA HIS A 531 2.26 11.79 6.23
C HIS A 531 2.48 13.22 5.71
N LEU A 532 2.65 13.38 4.41
CA LEU A 532 2.82 14.70 3.80
C LEU A 532 1.58 15.59 4.00
N LEU A 533 0.38 15.01 3.99
CA LEU A 533 -0.89 15.74 4.18
C LEU A 533 -1.13 16.13 5.65
N TYR A 534 -0.91 15.21 6.60
CA TYR A 534 -1.33 15.38 8.00
C TYR A 534 -0.21 15.80 8.96
N HIS A 535 1.06 15.73 8.58
CA HIS A 535 2.24 16.03 9.41
C HIS A 535 2.29 15.20 10.72
N ASP A 536 1.76 13.99 10.70
CA ASP A 536 1.69 13.11 11.87
C ASP A 536 2.64 11.92 11.70
N ALA A 537 3.44 11.65 12.72
CA ALA A 537 4.43 10.59 12.75
C ALA A 537 3.84 9.18 12.60
N LYS A 538 2.58 8.96 12.97
CA LYS A 538 1.93 7.65 12.85
C LYS A 538 1.98 7.07 11.44
N PHE A 539 1.91 7.91 10.41
CA PHE A 539 2.04 7.49 9.03
C PHE A 539 3.48 7.07 8.70
N ALA A 540 4.48 7.80 9.20
CA ALA A 540 5.89 7.43 9.05
C ALA A 540 6.23 6.15 9.84
N ASP A 541 5.57 5.89 10.98
CA ASP A 541 5.68 4.64 11.73
C ASP A 541 5.19 3.44 10.90
N LEU A 542 4.09 3.60 10.14
CA LEU A 542 3.58 2.56 9.24
C LEU A 542 4.46 2.38 8.01
N VAL A 543 5.01 3.46 7.45
CA VAL A 543 6.05 3.37 6.40
C VAL A 543 7.22 2.52 6.91
N GLU A 544 7.73 2.80 8.10
CA GLU A 544 8.82 2.03 8.71
C GLU A 544 8.45 0.56 8.88
N GLN A 545 7.26 0.26 9.40
CA GLN A 545 6.79 -1.12 9.61
C GLN A 545 6.75 -1.90 8.31
N THR A 546 6.13 -1.34 7.26
CA THR A 546 6.02 -1.99 5.96
C THR A 546 7.37 -2.16 5.28
N LEU A 547 8.22 -1.13 5.31
CA LEU A 547 9.57 -1.17 4.74
C LEU A 547 10.42 -2.29 5.34
N TYR A 548 10.49 -2.39 6.68
CA TYR A 548 11.38 -3.34 7.34
C TYR A 548 10.85 -4.77 7.34
N ASN A 549 9.55 -4.99 7.21
CA ASN A 549 8.98 -6.34 7.34
C ASN A 549 8.38 -6.87 6.03
N ALA A 550 7.34 -6.25 5.49
CA ALA A 550 6.70 -6.76 4.28
C ALA A 550 7.56 -6.53 3.04
N LEU A 551 8.11 -5.32 2.85
CA LEU A 551 8.82 -4.97 1.62
C LEU A 551 10.26 -5.49 1.58
N TYR A 552 11.06 -5.26 2.66
CA TYR A 552 12.44 -5.74 2.71
C TYR A 552 12.51 -7.26 2.53
N GLY A 553 11.57 -8.00 3.14
CA GLY A 553 11.45 -9.44 3.00
C GLY A 553 10.98 -9.90 1.63
N GLY A 554 10.50 -9.03 0.76
CA GLY A 554 10.12 -9.35 -0.61
C GLY A 554 11.27 -9.86 -1.47
N LEU A 555 12.50 -9.45 -1.19
CA LEU A 555 13.72 -9.88 -1.89
C LEU A 555 14.62 -10.68 -0.95
N ASP A 556 15.31 -11.71 -1.41
CA ASP A 556 16.32 -12.40 -0.63
C ASP A 556 17.54 -11.51 -0.32
N LEU A 557 18.38 -11.92 0.61
CA LEU A 557 19.54 -11.10 1.02
C LEU A 557 20.56 -10.94 -0.11
N ALA A 558 20.67 -11.93 -0.99
CA ALA A 558 21.58 -11.92 -2.13
C ALA A 558 21.07 -11.07 -3.31
N GLY A 559 19.79 -10.69 -3.32
CA GLY A 559 19.19 -9.96 -4.43
C GLY A 559 19.00 -10.81 -5.69
N GLN A 560 18.66 -12.09 -5.54
CA GLN A 560 18.53 -13.02 -6.66
C GLN A 560 17.13 -13.62 -6.83
N HIS A 561 16.34 -13.63 -5.74
CA HIS A 561 15.00 -14.23 -5.70
C HIS A 561 14.04 -13.31 -4.94
N PHE A 562 12.77 -13.31 -5.35
CA PHE A 562 11.74 -12.48 -4.76
C PHE A 562 10.47 -13.26 -4.42
N TYR A 563 9.65 -12.72 -3.52
CA TYR A 563 8.28 -13.11 -3.30
C TYR A 563 7.33 -12.26 -4.13
N TYR A 564 6.46 -12.91 -4.90
CA TYR A 564 5.28 -12.27 -5.46
C TYR A 564 4.23 -12.13 -4.35
N THR A 565 3.83 -13.26 -3.74
CA THR A 565 2.99 -13.31 -2.54
C THR A 565 3.85 -13.51 -1.30
N ASN A 566 3.54 -12.80 -0.22
CA ASN A 566 4.37 -12.75 1.00
C ASN A 566 3.54 -13.01 2.28
N PRO A 567 2.92 -14.20 2.44
CA PRO A 567 2.09 -14.54 3.60
C PRO A 567 2.88 -14.62 4.91
N LEU A 568 2.18 -14.64 6.04
CA LEU A 568 2.77 -14.82 7.37
C LEU A 568 3.27 -16.25 7.60
N ASP A 569 2.46 -17.24 7.17
CA ASP A 569 2.84 -18.64 7.18
C ASP A 569 3.40 -18.99 5.80
N GLN A 570 4.69 -19.26 5.73
CA GLN A 570 5.36 -19.49 4.46
C GLN A 570 5.83 -20.93 4.32
N ASN A 571 5.48 -21.55 3.20
CA ASN A 571 5.90 -22.89 2.83
C ASN A 571 6.62 -22.93 1.48
N ALA A 572 6.83 -21.78 0.85
CA ALA A 572 7.47 -21.66 -0.46
C ALA A 572 8.70 -20.73 -0.37
N GLN A 573 9.65 -21.01 -1.25
CA GLN A 573 10.82 -20.17 -1.44
C GLN A 573 10.52 -19.02 -2.40
N ARG A 574 11.37 -18.01 -2.38
CA ARG A 574 11.39 -16.95 -3.39
C ARG A 574 11.74 -17.52 -4.75
N THR A 575 11.25 -16.89 -5.81
CA THR A 575 11.49 -17.28 -7.20
C THR A 575 12.39 -16.28 -7.91
N THR A 576 13.08 -16.70 -8.96
CA THR A 576 13.91 -15.81 -9.78
C THR A 576 13.07 -14.88 -10.63
N TRP A 577 11.87 -15.30 -11.06
CA TRP A 577 10.98 -14.55 -11.93
C TRP A 577 9.53 -15.02 -11.78
N HIS A 578 8.59 -14.24 -12.28
CA HIS A 578 7.17 -14.59 -12.33
C HIS A 578 6.59 -14.28 -13.71
N SER A 579 5.57 -15.01 -14.15
CA SER A 579 4.92 -14.80 -15.45
C SER A 579 4.32 -13.40 -15.61
N CYS A 580 3.83 -12.81 -14.52
CA CYS A 580 3.46 -11.40 -14.41
C CYS A 580 4.47 -10.71 -13.50
N PRO A 581 5.56 -10.12 -14.02
CA PRO A 581 6.65 -9.60 -13.20
C PRO A 581 6.40 -8.15 -12.70
N CYS A 582 5.18 -7.79 -12.36
CA CYS A 582 4.83 -6.45 -11.88
C CYS A 582 5.60 -6.04 -10.61
N CYS A 583 5.88 -7.01 -9.72
CA CYS A 583 6.57 -6.75 -8.46
C CYS A 583 8.08 -6.54 -8.61
N VAL A 584 8.71 -7.08 -9.64
CA VAL A 584 10.18 -7.14 -9.74
C VAL A 584 10.83 -5.76 -9.89
N GLY A 585 10.29 -4.92 -10.77
CA GLY A 585 10.74 -3.55 -10.95
C GLY A 585 10.18 -2.62 -9.86
N ASN A 586 8.92 -2.85 -9.46
CA ASN A 586 8.26 -2.05 -8.43
C ASN A 586 8.99 -2.13 -7.09
N LEU A 587 9.42 -3.32 -6.68
CA LEU A 587 10.20 -3.55 -5.47
C LEU A 587 11.52 -2.78 -5.49
N SER A 588 12.29 -2.86 -6.60
CA SER A 588 13.60 -2.21 -6.69
C SER A 588 13.50 -0.69 -6.70
N ARG A 589 12.58 -0.10 -7.49
CA ARG A 589 12.37 1.34 -7.52
C ARG A 589 11.91 1.86 -6.15
N THR A 590 10.99 1.15 -5.49
CA THR A 590 10.48 1.54 -4.18
C THR A 590 11.59 1.52 -3.11
N MET A 591 12.37 0.46 -3.03
CA MET A 591 13.48 0.41 -2.05
C MET A 591 14.57 1.46 -2.32
N LEU A 592 14.85 1.79 -3.58
CA LEU A 592 15.82 2.82 -3.93
C LEU A 592 15.29 4.26 -3.72
N MET A 593 13.99 4.42 -3.51
CA MET A 593 13.40 5.69 -3.09
C MET A 593 13.60 5.99 -1.59
N LEU A 594 14.09 5.05 -0.79
CA LEU A 594 14.25 5.16 0.66
C LEU A 594 14.84 6.50 1.15
N PRO A 595 15.90 7.07 0.55
CA PRO A 595 16.42 8.37 0.96
C PRO A 595 15.40 9.52 0.86
N THR A 596 14.43 9.44 -0.06
CA THR A 596 13.37 10.44 -0.24
C THR A 596 12.39 10.47 0.94
N TRP A 597 12.24 9.35 1.65
CA TRP A 597 11.32 9.23 2.80
C TRP A 597 11.99 9.51 4.15
N THR A 598 13.31 9.65 4.16
CA THR A 598 14.09 9.87 5.40
C THR A 598 13.79 11.25 5.99
N TYR A 599 13.63 12.25 5.14
CA TYR A 599 13.38 13.63 5.56
C TYR A 599 12.23 14.25 4.78
N SER A 600 11.53 15.17 5.45
CA SER A 600 10.61 16.11 4.80
C SER A 600 10.79 17.50 5.43
N LYS A 601 10.24 18.52 4.79
CA LYS A 601 10.30 19.90 5.29
C LYS A 601 8.95 20.61 5.13
N ASP A 602 8.71 21.60 5.98
CA ASP A 602 7.74 22.65 5.79
C ASP A 602 8.44 23.99 5.54
N ALA A 603 7.70 25.08 5.53
CA ALA A 603 8.25 26.41 5.38
C ALA A 603 9.23 26.80 6.51
N ASP A 604 9.02 26.23 7.70
CA ASP A 604 9.71 26.64 8.92
C ASP A 604 10.90 25.75 9.27
N GLY A 605 10.87 24.46 8.91
CA GLY A 605 11.91 23.54 9.38
C GLY A 605 11.87 22.14 8.79
N LEU A 606 12.48 21.22 9.50
CA LEU A 606 12.77 19.85 9.05
C LEU A 606 12.06 18.81 9.90
N TYR A 607 11.74 17.69 9.25
CA TYR A 607 11.25 16.46 9.87
C TYR A 607 12.22 15.30 9.58
N VAL A 608 12.62 14.60 10.62
CA VAL A 608 13.40 13.35 10.55
C VAL A 608 12.43 12.19 10.70
N ASN A 609 12.11 11.53 9.61
CA ASN A 609 11.04 10.53 9.55
C ASN A 609 11.56 9.10 9.72
N LEU A 610 12.70 8.75 9.11
CA LEU A 610 13.31 7.43 9.20
C LEU A 610 14.74 7.52 9.74
N PHE A 611 15.13 6.51 10.51
CA PHE A 611 16.47 6.44 11.10
C PHE A 611 17.39 5.60 10.21
N ILE A 612 17.91 6.24 9.16
CA ILE A 612 18.75 5.62 8.14
C ILE A 612 20.00 6.43 8.01
N GLY A 613 21.13 5.79 8.27
CA GLY A 613 22.44 6.42 8.12
C GLY A 613 22.67 6.87 6.69
N GLY A 614 23.14 8.08 6.53
CA GLY A 614 23.40 8.69 5.23
C GLY A 614 23.64 10.19 5.32
N ARG A 615 23.77 10.81 4.16
CA ARG A 615 23.93 12.26 4.00
C ARG A 615 22.84 12.78 3.08
N ALA A 616 22.24 13.91 3.46
CA ALA A 616 21.29 14.63 2.64
C ALA A 616 21.53 16.13 2.74
N THR A 617 21.42 16.84 1.62
CA THR A 617 21.35 18.31 1.60
C THR A 617 19.90 18.70 1.38
N VAL A 618 19.36 19.46 2.28
CA VAL A 618 18.00 20.01 2.20
C VAL A 618 18.11 21.48 1.82
N GLU A 619 17.67 21.80 0.62
CA GLU A 619 17.73 23.15 0.09
C GLU A 619 16.64 24.04 0.73
N HIS A 620 16.95 25.34 0.92
CA HIS A 620 15.98 26.37 1.32
C HIS A 620 15.22 26.11 2.64
N VAL A 621 15.91 25.70 3.70
CA VAL A 621 15.37 25.59 5.06
C VAL A 621 15.53 26.93 5.76
N ALA A 622 14.44 27.63 6.06
CA ALA A 622 14.49 28.97 6.66
C ALA A 622 15.51 29.92 5.98
N GLY A 623 15.65 29.80 4.64
CA GLY A 623 16.52 30.65 3.83
C GLY A 623 17.98 30.18 3.70
N THR A 624 18.33 29.01 4.22
CA THR A 624 19.67 28.41 4.05
C THR A 624 19.58 26.94 3.62
N ASP A 625 20.60 26.43 2.97
CA ASP A 625 20.74 25.00 2.73
C ASP A 625 21.31 24.32 3.96
N VAL A 626 20.81 23.14 4.28
CA VAL A 626 21.23 22.37 5.46
C VAL A 626 21.69 20.98 5.04
N GLU A 627 22.94 20.65 5.30
CA GLU A 627 23.42 19.29 5.19
C GLU A 627 23.15 18.56 6.51
N LEU A 628 22.52 17.40 6.39
CA LEU A 628 22.30 16.46 7.49
C LEU A 628 23.16 15.21 7.27
N ILE A 629 23.91 14.81 8.31
CA ILE A 629 24.67 13.56 8.30
C ILE A 629 24.14 12.70 9.44
N GLN A 630 23.39 11.67 9.10
CA GLN A 630 22.81 10.72 10.06
C GLN A 630 23.69 9.49 10.16
N THR A 631 24.05 9.09 11.39
CA THR A 631 24.81 7.89 11.70
C THR A 631 24.03 7.03 12.67
N THR A 632 23.83 5.76 12.32
CA THR A 632 23.06 4.81 13.14
C THR A 632 23.25 3.37 12.67
N ASP A 633 23.19 2.43 13.61
CA ASP A 633 23.06 0.99 13.36
C ASP A 633 21.63 0.50 13.51
N TYR A 634 20.66 1.42 13.48
CA TYR A 634 19.24 1.05 13.52
C TYR A 634 18.89 0.14 12.32
N PRO A 635 18.16 -0.96 12.50
CA PRO A 635 17.34 -1.33 13.65
C PRO A 635 18.01 -2.27 14.67
N TRP A 636 19.35 -2.44 14.62
CA TRP A 636 20.06 -3.30 15.58
C TRP A 636 20.33 -2.59 16.89
N SER A 637 20.49 -1.28 16.86
CA SER A 637 20.66 -0.39 18.01
C SER A 637 19.71 0.80 17.89
N GLY A 638 19.21 1.31 19.03
CA GLY A 638 18.37 2.50 19.06
C GLY A 638 19.14 3.82 18.99
N LYS A 639 20.46 3.81 18.96
CA LYS A 639 21.28 5.03 18.98
C LYS A 639 21.32 5.69 17.60
N VAL A 640 21.01 6.97 17.57
CA VAL A 640 21.04 7.80 16.35
C VAL A 640 21.76 9.11 16.64
N SER A 641 22.65 9.50 15.74
CA SER A 641 23.36 10.79 15.77
C SER A 641 23.16 11.51 14.46
N ILE A 642 22.80 12.80 14.51
CA ILE A 642 22.60 13.65 13.33
C ILE A 642 23.47 14.90 13.49
N VAL A 643 24.42 15.07 12.57
CA VAL A 643 25.18 16.31 12.45
C VAL A 643 24.39 17.26 11.57
N VAL A 644 24.23 18.51 12.03
CA VAL A 644 23.49 19.57 11.34
C VAL A 644 24.49 20.61 10.86
N ASN A 645 24.55 20.81 9.54
CA ASN A 645 25.49 21.73 8.90
C ASN A 645 24.68 22.74 8.06
N PRO A 646 24.12 23.80 8.65
CA PRO A 646 23.53 24.87 7.87
C PRO A 646 24.61 25.68 7.13
N GLY A 647 24.31 26.18 5.94
CA GLY A 647 25.21 27.05 5.16
C GLY A 647 25.52 28.36 5.90
N THR A 648 24.55 28.89 6.64
CA THR A 648 24.70 30.03 7.55
C THR A 648 23.98 29.69 8.88
N ALA A 649 24.47 30.26 9.99
CA ALA A 649 23.82 30.10 11.28
C ALA A 649 22.37 30.61 11.20
N THR A 650 21.39 29.71 11.39
CA THR A 650 19.96 30.01 11.16
C THR A 650 19.09 29.36 12.20
N HIS A 651 18.04 30.06 12.62
CA HIS A 651 17.06 29.55 13.58
C HIS A 651 15.93 28.79 12.85
N PHE A 652 15.76 27.50 13.16
CA PHE A 652 14.63 26.69 12.67
C PHE A 652 14.41 25.48 13.59
N PRO A 653 13.20 24.89 13.59
CA PRO A 653 12.92 23.63 14.27
C PRO A 653 13.39 22.42 13.47
N ILE A 654 13.98 21.46 14.17
CA ILE A 654 14.13 20.08 13.67
C ILE A 654 13.20 19.20 14.51
N ARG A 655 12.33 18.47 13.83
CA ARG A 655 11.33 17.59 14.42
C ARG A 655 11.77 16.14 14.24
N VAL A 656 12.15 15.49 15.33
CA VAL A 656 12.59 14.08 15.33
C VAL A 656 11.40 13.20 15.65
N ARG A 657 11.12 12.21 14.78
CA ARG A 657 10.05 11.25 15.02
C ARG A 657 10.29 10.48 16.33
N VAL A 658 9.24 10.35 17.13
CA VAL A 658 9.19 9.51 18.32
C VAL A 658 8.40 8.25 17.97
N PRO A 659 9.05 7.12 17.69
CA PRO A 659 8.36 5.95 17.15
C PRO A 659 7.27 5.44 18.08
N ASN A 660 6.08 5.25 17.54
CA ASN A 660 4.98 4.54 18.18
C ASN A 660 4.77 3.19 17.48
N ARG A 661 4.81 2.10 18.24
CA ARG A 661 4.64 0.77 17.67
C ARG A 661 3.26 0.18 17.92
N ASP A 662 2.45 0.85 18.70
CA ASP A 662 1.04 0.54 18.99
C ASP A 662 0.15 1.38 18.04
N MET A 663 0.22 1.06 16.74
CA MET A 663 -0.37 1.89 15.68
C MET A 663 -1.74 1.43 15.23
N SER A 664 -2.11 0.19 15.52
CA SER A 664 -3.38 -0.41 15.11
C SER A 664 -4.04 -1.13 16.26
N ARG A 665 -5.36 -0.96 16.39
CA ARG A 665 -6.17 -1.69 17.37
C ARG A 665 -6.34 -3.18 17.05
N LEU A 666 -5.80 -3.63 15.92
CA LEU A 666 -5.74 -5.06 15.57
C LEU A 666 -4.77 -5.82 16.49
N TYR A 667 -3.81 -5.13 17.08
CA TYR A 667 -2.73 -5.74 17.84
C TYR A 667 -2.51 -5.02 19.17
N SER A 668 -2.08 -5.79 20.18
CA SER A 668 -1.60 -5.27 21.46
C SER A 668 -0.16 -5.68 21.68
N LEU A 669 0.67 -4.79 22.24
CA LEU A 669 2.09 -5.00 22.47
C LEU A 669 2.43 -4.99 23.96
N THR A 670 3.20 -5.98 24.40
CA THR A 670 3.68 -6.10 25.78
C THR A 670 5.18 -6.39 25.81
N PRO A 671 6.01 -5.61 26.52
CA PRO A 671 5.66 -4.37 27.22
C PRO A 671 5.32 -3.24 26.23
N ARG A 672 4.59 -2.24 26.71
CA ARG A 672 4.40 -1.01 25.97
C ARG A 672 5.70 -0.22 25.96
N VAL A 673 6.12 0.26 24.80
CA VAL A 673 7.37 1.00 24.62
C VAL A 673 7.03 2.36 24.04
N GLU A 674 7.35 3.41 24.78
CA GLU A 674 6.99 4.79 24.43
C GLU A 674 8.20 5.74 24.56
N GLY A 675 8.17 6.82 23.81
CA GLY A 675 9.12 7.92 23.91
C GLY A 675 10.52 7.62 23.35
N LEU A 676 11.44 8.49 23.70
CA LEU A 676 12.87 8.31 23.48
C LEU A 676 13.55 8.10 24.84
N LYS A 677 14.53 7.19 24.93
CA LYS A 677 15.31 7.00 26.17
C LYS A 677 16.16 8.21 26.51
N SER A 678 16.65 8.91 25.48
CA SER A 678 17.47 10.11 25.62
C SER A 678 17.32 11.00 24.39
N LEU A 679 17.49 12.31 24.60
CA LEU A 679 17.63 13.30 23.55
C LEU A 679 18.57 14.39 24.06
N SER A 680 19.60 14.72 23.27
CA SER A 680 20.58 15.76 23.58
C SER A 680 20.99 16.52 22.32
N VAL A 681 21.47 17.74 22.54
CA VAL A 681 22.13 18.55 21.49
C VAL A 681 23.49 18.98 22.04
N ASN A 682 24.56 18.63 21.30
CA ASN A 682 25.94 18.90 21.70
C ASN A 682 26.25 18.35 23.12
N GLY A 683 25.71 17.18 23.45
CA GLY A 683 25.84 16.55 24.76
C GLY A 683 24.95 17.11 25.87
N ALA A 684 24.30 18.24 25.66
CA ALA A 684 23.35 18.81 26.63
C ALA A 684 21.95 18.19 26.44
N LYS A 685 21.38 17.64 27.56
CA LYS A 685 20.02 17.07 27.53
C LYS A 685 18.98 18.11 27.12
N VAL A 686 18.08 17.72 26.24
CA VAL A 686 16.96 18.54 25.77
C VAL A 686 15.63 17.94 26.24
N VAL A 687 14.70 18.78 26.64
CA VAL A 687 13.31 18.39 26.88
C VAL A 687 12.49 19.00 25.72
N PRO A 688 12.11 18.20 24.73
CA PRO A 688 11.45 18.71 23.53
C PRO A 688 9.95 18.93 23.79
N ALA A 689 9.35 19.84 23.00
CA ALA A 689 7.90 19.84 22.83
C ALA A 689 7.50 18.63 21.97
N LEU A 690 6.46 17.90 22.42
CA LEU A 690 5.93 16.75 21.69
C LEU A 690 4.61 17.15 21.02
N ALA A 691 4.53 16.97 19.72
CA ALA A 691 3.30 17.19 18.94
C ALA A 691 3.26 16.23 17.75
N ASN A 692 2.12 15.64 17.45
CA ASN A 692 1.90 14.75 16.32
C ASN A 692 2.97 13.65 16.19
N GLY A 693 3.44 13.11 17.33
CA GLY A 693 4.48 12.08 17.35
C GLY A 693 5.90 12.56 17.06
N TYR A 694 6.15 13.87 17.06
CA TYR A 694 7.47 14.46 16.87
C TYR A 694 7.99 15.17 18.12
N ALA A 695 9.29 15.01 18.39
CA ALA A 695 10.05 15.79 19.35
C ALA A 695 10.67 16.99 18.64
N THR A 696 10.21 18.21 18.98
CA THR A 696 10.63 19.44 18.33
C THR A 696 11.79 20.11 19.06
N ILE A 697 12.87 20.40 18.34
CA ILE A 697 14.07 21.10 18.82
C ILE A 697 14.19 22.38 18.00
N ALA A 698 13.76 23.51 18.57
CA ALA A 698 13.85 24.83 17.92
C ALA A 698 15.01 25.63 18.52
N ARG A 699 15.99 25.98 17.68
CA ARG A 699 17.16 26.76 18.07
C ARG A 699 17.86 27.36 16.86
N THR A 700 18.82 28.24 17.09
CA THR A 700 19.80 28.62 16.06
C THR A 700 20.81 27.50 15.89
N TRP A 701 20.86 26.91 14.69
CA TRP A 701 21.82 25.87 14.34
C TRP A 701 23.08 26.48 13.74
N THR A 702 24.22 25.91 14.10
CA THR A 702 25.53 26.23 13.55
C THR A 702 26.19 24.97 12.98
N LYS A 703 27.13 25.15 12.09
CA LYS A 703 27.84 24.04 11.47
C LYS A 703 28.52 23.15 12.52
N GLY A 704 28.21 21.85 12.45
CA GLY A 704 28.74 20.84 13.37
C GLY A 704 27.88 20.59 14.61
N ASP A 705 26.76 21.32 14.79
CA ASP A 705 25.80 20.99 15.86
C ASP A 705 25.31 19.55 15.69
N ARG A 706 25.15 18.84 16.81
CA ARG A 706 24.86 17.41 16.82
C ARG A 706 23.64 17.12 17.69
N ILE A 707 22.68 16.46 17.10
CA ILE A 707 21.54 15.85 17.79
C ILE A 707 21.88 14.39 18.06
N GLU A 708 21.71 13.93 19.30
CA GLU A 708 21.86 12.53 19.66
C GLU A 708 20.64 12.07 20.44
N PHE A 709 20.11 10.92 20.08
CA PHE A 709 18.98 10.32 20.76
C PHE A 709 19.04 8.79 20.74
N GLU A 710 18.27 8.17 21.65
CA GLU A 710 18.12 6.72 21.69
C GLU A 710 16.65 6.32 21.64
N VAL A 711 16.31 5.55 20.61
CA VAL A 711 15.01 4.88 20.48
C VAL A 711 15.00 3.64 21.38
N PRO A 712 13.95 3.42 22.17
CA PRO A 712 13.84 2.21 22.97
C PRO A 712 13.82 0.95 22.11
N MET A 713 14.74 0.03 22.38
CA MET A 713 14.83 -1.27 21.73
C MET A 713 14.56 -2.35 22.77
N GLN A 714 13.39 -2.96 22.73
CA GLN A 714 12.96 -4.02 23.65
C GLN A 714 12.24 -5.11 22.87
N ILE A 715 12.31 -6.34 23.37
CA ILE A 715 11.47 -7.43 22.87
C ILE A 715 10.04 -7.14 23.30
N GLN A 716 9.12 -7.21 22.36
CA GLN A 716 7.68 -7.07 22.59
C GLN A 716 6.97 -8.33 22.13
N ARG A 717 6.02 -8.78 22.92
CA ARG A 717 5.03 -9.80 22.57
C ARG A 717 3.85 -9.08 21.93
N VAL A 718 3.45 -9.52 20.76
CA VAL A 718 2.34 -8.95 19.99
C VAL A 718 1.22 -9.97 19.95
N HIS A 719 0.04 -9.58 20.43
CA HIS A 719 -1.16 -10.42 20.37
C HIS A 719 -2.21 -9.78 19.47
N ALA A 720 -2.83 -10.60 18.65
CA ALA A 720 -3.92 -10.17 17.80
C ALA A 720 -5.23 -10.01 18.59
N THR A 721 -6.10 -9.12 18.13
CA THR A 721 -7.46 -9.03 18.66
C THR A 721 -8.29 -10.27 18.28
N ASP A 722 -9.21 -10.68 19.14
CA ASP A 722 -10.16 -11.78 18.84
C ASP A 722 -11.09 -11.51 17.64
N ARG A 723 -11.09 -10.28 17.12
CA ARG A 723 -11.88 -9.91 15.94
C ARG A 723 -11.27 -10.42 14.63
N ILE A 724 -9.96 -10.73 14.63
CA ILE A 724 -9.27 -11.25 13.43
C ILE A 724 -9.79 -12.66 13.13
N VAL A 725 -10.25 -12.84 11.89
CA VAL A 725 -10.81 -14.09 11.39
C VAL A 725 -10.20 -14.45 10.02
N SER A 726 -10.43 -15.69 9.60
CA SER A 726 -10.22 -16.13 8.22
C SER A 726 -11.55 -16.57 7.64
N VAL A 727 -12.09 -15.80 6.73
CA VAL A 727 -13.41 -16.11 6.13
C VAL A 727 -13.34 -17.34 5.22
N SER A 728 -12.19 -17.57 4.58
CA SER A 728 -11.95 -18.75 3.75
C SER A 728 -11.98 -20.06 4.57
N ASP A 729 -11.63 -19.99 5.85
CA ASP A 729 -11.51 -21.16 6.74
C ASP A 729 -12.63 -21.24 7.79
N ARG A 730 -13.71 -20.48 7.60
CA ARG A 730 -14.82 -20.35 8.58
C ARG A 730 -15.44 -21.66 9.07
N ASN A 731 -15.30 -22.75 8.32
CA ASN A 731 -15.80 -24.06 8.69
C ASN A 731 -14.86 -24.84 9.65
N ASP A 732 -13.64 -24.34 9.87
CA ASP A 732 -12.66 -24.88 10.81
C ASP A 732 -12.35 -23.82 11.87
N PRO A 733 -12.83 -23.97 13.12
CA PRO A 733 -12.65 -22.96 14.16
C PRO A 733 -11.20 -22.56 14.43
N ALA A 734 -10.24 -23.48 14.28
CA ALA A 734 -8.83 -23.20 14.49
C ALA A 734 -8.27 -22.31 13.39
N LYS A 735 -8.70 -22.53 12.16
CA LYS A 735 -8.32 -21.73 11.00
C LYS A 735 -9.15 -20.46 10.89
N ALA A 736 -10.42 -20.48 11.31
CA ALA A 736 -11.29 -19.31 11.32
C ALA A 736 -10.80 -18.19 12.27
N ALA A 737 -10.04 -18.56 13.31
CA ALA A 737 -9.41 -17.61 14.24
C ALA A 737 -7.89 -17.87 14.25
N PRO A 738 -7.16 -17.48 13.19
CA PRO A 738 -5.82 -17.97 12.91
C PRO A 738 -4.78 -17.59 13.98
N ASP A 739 -4.98 -16.52 14.70
CA ASP A 739 -4.01 -15.96 15.65
C ASP A 739 -4.42 -16.11 17.12
N ARG A 740 -5.56 -16.77 17.38
CA ARG A 740 -6.01 -17.01 18.77
C ARG A 740 -5.04 -17.93 19.51
N GLY A 741 -4.61 -17.52 20.72
CA GLY A 741 -3.66 -18.26 21.53
C GLY A 741 -2.25 -18.30 20.91
N LYS A 742 -1.91 -17.28 20.12
CA LYS A 742 -0.59 -17.13 19.52
C LYS A 742 0.00 -15.76 19.81
N VAL A 743 1.32 -15.69 19.71
CA VAL A 743 2.11 -14.48 19.89
C VAL A 743 3.08 -14.29 18.72
N ALA A 744 3.20 -13.07 18.23
CA ALA A 744 4.31 -12.69 17.38
C ALA A 744 5.37 -11.95 18.21
N LEU A 745 6.65 -12.09 17.86
CA LEU A 745 7.75 -11.44 18.54
C LEU A 745 8.24 -10.24 17.71
N ARG A 746 8.55 -9.16 18.41
CA ARG A 746 9.03 -7.92 17.81
C ARG A 746 10.23 -7.37 18.59
N TYR A 747 11.22 -6.82 17.90
CA TYR A 747 12.32 -6.06 18.49
C TYR A 747 12.57 -4.79 17.67
N GLY A 748 12.35 -3.64 18.27
CA GLY A 748 12.35 -2.37 17.54
C GLY A 748 11.30 -2.37 16.43
N PRO A 749 11.64 -1.99 15.17
CA PRO A 749 10.72 -2.03 14.03
C PRO A 749 10.54 -3.44 13.46
N LEU A 750 11.41 -4.38 13.80
CA LEU A 750 11.49 -5.70 13.19
C LEU A 750 10.52 -6.68 13.83
N LEU A 751 9.74 -7.33 12.99
CA LEU A 751 8.99 -8.53 13.32
C LEU A 751 9.90 -9.75 13.17
N TYR A 752 9.67 -10.78 13.98
CA TYR A 752 10.45 -12.01 14.01
C TYR A 752 9.60 -13.21 13.60
N ASN A 753 10.26 -14.22 13.08
CA ASN A 753 9.67 -15.52 12.78
C ASN A 753 10.56 -16.63 13.32
N ILE A 754 9.99 -17.82 13.45
CA ILE A 754 10.71 -19.07 13.71
C ILE A 754 10.69 -19.96 12.47
N GLU A 755 11.80 -20.66 12.21
CA GLU A 755 11.96 -21.53 11.04
C GLU A 755 12.18 -22.98 11.45
N ALA A 756 11.64 -23.90 10.66
CA ALA A 756 11.78 -25.34 10.86
C ALA A 756 13.24 -25.84 10.73
N VAL A 757 14.11 -25.05 10.10
CA VAL A 757 15.55 -25.36 10.00
C VAL A 757 16.27 -25.27 11.36
N ASP A 758 15.74 -24.47 12.29
CA ASP A 758 16.34 -24.26 13.61
C ASP A 758 15.68 -25.11 14.70
N GLN A 759 14.40 -25.44 14.55
CA GLN A 759 13.59 -25.99 15.65
C GLN A 759 12.24 -26.53 15.16
N ASP A 760 11.56 -27.25 16.01
CA ASP A 760 10.16 -27.61 15.79
C ASP A 760 9.26 -26.36 15.99
N ILE A 761 8.70 -25.88 14.88
CA ILE A 761 7.87 -24.68 14.87
C ILE A 761 6.47 -24.87 15.51
N ALA A 762 6.10 -26.12 15.84
CA ALA A 762 4.88 -26.43 16.58
C ALA A 762 5.05 -26.30 18.11
N GLY A 763 6.24 -25.94 18.58
CA GLY A 763 6.52 -25.70 20.00
C GLY A 763 5.62 -24.63 20.60
N LEU A 764 5.22 -24.80 21.86
CA LEU A 764 4.43 -23.81 22.60
C LEU A 764 5.34 -22.87 23.38
N LEU A 765 5.16 -21.58 23.22
CA LEU A 765 5.90 -20.57 23.98
C LEU A 765 5.16 -20.26 25.28
N ASP A 766 5.85 -20.39 26.43
CA ASP A 766 5.28 -19.96 27.70
C ASP A 766 5.13 -18.42 27.71
N PRO A 767 3.94 -17.89 28.02
CA PRO A 767 3.71 -16.45 28.07
C PRO A 767 4.67 -15.71 29.02
N SER A 768 5.16 -16.38 30.07
CA SER A 768 6.10 -15.84 31.06
C SER A 768 7.57 -16.13 30.79
N ALA A 769 7.88 -16.94 29.76
CA ALA A 769 9.26 -17.32 29.43
C ALA A 769 10.14 -16.08 29.17
N PRO A 770 11.33 -16.00 29.81
CA PRO A 770 12.27 -14.92 29.52
C PRO A 770 12.76 -15.04 28.06
N LEU A 771 12.82 -13.89 27.39
CA LEU A 771 13.33 -13.76 26.03
C LEU A 771 14.52 -12.78 26.06
N GLU A 772 15.56 -13.11 25.32
CA GLU A 772 16.79 -12.34 25.26
C GLU A 772 17.17 -12.06 23.81
N THR A 773 17.89 -10.94 23.57
CA THR A 773 18.45 -10.64 22.25
C THR A 773 19.92 -11.01 22.22
N ALA A 774 20.39 -11.54 21.08
CA ALA A 774 21.80 -11.81 20.84
C ALA A 774 22.20 -11.37 19.43
N TRP A 775 23.33 -10.65 19.32
CA TRP A 775 23.91 -10.33 18.03
C TRP A 775 24.62 -11.57 17.46
N ARG A 776 24.27 -11.94 16.23
CA ARG A 776 24.85 -13.09 15.51
C ARG A 776 25.51 -12.61 14.22
N PRO A 777 26.82 -12.25 14.28
CA PRO A 777 27.56 -11.78 13.10
C PRO A 777 27.76 -12.87 12.04
N ASP A 778 27.70 -14.13 12.44
CA ASP A 778 27.84 -15.32 11.61
C ASP A 778 26.57 -15.76 10.90
N LEU A 779 25.43 -15.17 11.25
CA LEU A 779 24.11 -15.55 10.74
C LEU A 779 23.53 -14.48 9.82
N LEU A 780 23.15 -14.86 8.57
CA LEU A 780 22.39 -14.04 7.63
C LEU A 780 23.03 -12.65 7.35
N GLY A 781 24.35 -12.55 7.39
CA GLY A 781 25.09 -11.30 7.18
C GLY A 781 25.18 -10.40 8.41
N GLY A 782 24.79 -10.90 9.59
CA GLY A 782 24.74 -10.20 10.86
C GLY A 782 23.32 -9.76 11.21
N VAL A 783 22.73 -10.40 12.22
CA VAL A 783 21.37 -10.10 12.71
C VAL A 783 21.30 -10.19 14.23
N VAL A 784 20.40 -9.43 14.81
CA VAL A 784 19.95 -9.67 16.19
C VAL A 784 18.91 -10.78 16.17
N VAL A 785 19.14 -11.86 16.89
CA VAL A 785 18.15 -12.94 17.12
C VAL A 785 17.45 -12.74 18.46
N ILE A 786 16.23 -13.27 18.59
CA ILE A 786 15.56 -13.44 19.88
C ILE A 786 15.70 -14.90 20.27
N THR A 787 16.20 -15.15 21.48
CA THR A 787 16.38 -16.49 22.06
C THR A 787 15.53 -16.65 23.29
N GLY A 788 15.15 -17.91 23.58
CA GLY A 788 14.36 -18.27 24.74
C GLY A 788 14.17 -19.78 24.81
N ARG A 789 13.10 -20.21 25.45
CA ARG A 789 12.72 -21.63 25.54
C ARG A 789 11.23 -21.79 25.33
N PHE A 790 10.86 -22.89 24.66
CA PHE A 790 9.49 -23.38 24.65
C PHE A 790 9.09 -23.91 26.03
N ALA A 791 7.80 -24.11 26.25
CA ALA A 791 7.26 -24.61 27.51
C ALA A 791 7.80 -25.99 27.91
N ASP A 792 8.20 -26.80 26.96
CA ASP A 792 8.85 -28.11 27.17
C ASP A 792 10.36 -28.03 27.41
N GLY A 793 10.93 -26.81 27.50
CA GLY A 793 12.35 -26.57 27.77
C GLY A 793 13.25 -26.56 26.53
N ARG A 794 12.77 -26.96 25.35
CA ARG A 794 13.54 -26.87 24.11
C ARG A 794 13.91 -25.42 23.79
N PRO A 795 15.09 -25.18 23.16
CA PRO A 795 15.49 -23.82 22.80
C PRO A 795 14.58 -23.22 21.72
N LEU A 796 14.35 -21.92 21.82
CA LEU A 796 13.71 -21.08 20.81
C LEU A 796 14.73 -20.13 20.23
N VAL A 797 14.78 -20.05 18.90
CA VAL A 797 15.55 -19.05 18.16
C VAL A 797 14.64 -18.41 17.13
N ALA A 798 14.38 -17.10 17.26
CA ALA A 798 13.65 -16.34 16.28
C ALA A 798 14.58 -15.38 15.53
N ILE A 799 14.43 -15.31 14.22
CA ILE A 799 15.19 -14.42 13.33
C ILE A 799 14.27 -13.31 12.79
N PRO A 800 14.81 -12.17 12.34
CA PRO A 800 14.01 -11.15 11.67
C PRO A 800 13.22 -11.73 10.49
N ASN A 801 11.93 -11.46 10.42
CA ASN A 801 11.03 -12.04 9.42
C ASN A 801 11.46 -11.76 7.97
N PHE A 802 12.07 -10.61 7.71
CA PHE A 802 12.60 -10.31 6.37
C PHE A 802 13.68 -11.28 5.90
N ALA A 803 14.39 -11.91 6.84
CA ALA A 803 15.51 -12.81 6.55
C ALA A 803 15.09 -14.29 6.38
N ARG A 804 13.81 -14.61 6.52
CA ARG A 804 13.29 -15.98 6.37
C ARG A 804 13.65 -16.59 5.01
N TYR A 805 13.83 -17.88 4.98
CA TYR A 805 14.14 -18.68 3.77
C TYR A 805 15.43 -18.26 3.02
N ASN A 806 16.39 -17.61 3.70
CA ASN A 806 17.69 -17.33 3.10
C ASN A 806 18.75 -18.43 3.36
N ARG A 807 18.40 -19.41 4.20
CA ARG A 807 19.31 -20.53 4.57
C ARG A 807 18.98 -21.85 3.87
N ASN A 808 17.80 -21.94 3.28
CA ASN A 808 17.37 -23.12 2.55
C ASN A 808 17.86 -23.05 1.10
N PRO A 809 18.28 -24.18 0.50
CA PRO A 809 18.62 -24.18 -0.91
C PRO A 809 17.41 -23.70 -1.74
N PRO A 810 17.63 -22.99 -2.85
CA PRO A 810 16.53 -22.58 -3.72
C PRO A 810 15.77 -23.82 -4.19
N ALA A 811 14.44 -23.72 -4.29
CA ALA A 811 13.64 -24.78 -4.86
C ALA A 811 14.12 -25.07 -6.28
N PRO A 812 14.19 -26.33 -6.70
CA PRO A 812 14.47 -26.64 -8.09
C PRO A 812 13.42 -25.94 -8.97
N PRO A 813 13.82 -25.44 -10.16
CA PRO A 813 12.88 -24.81 -11.07
C PRO A 813 11.69 -25.75 -11.28
N PRO A 814 10.45 -25.22 -11.32
CA PRO A 814 9.29 -26.06 -11.57
C PRO A 814 9.51 -26.85 -12.85
N ALA A 815 9.22 -28.14 -12.80
CA ALA A 815 9.28 -28.98 -14.00
C ALA A 815 8.44 -28.32 -15.12
N PRO A 816 8.88 -28.33 -16.36
CA PRO A 816 8.07 -27.84 -17.47
C PRO A 816 6.69 -28.47 -17.39
N PRO A 817 5.60 -27.69 -17.58
CA PRO A 817 4.27 -28.25 -17.55
C PRO A 817 4.21 -29.39 -18.57
N GLU A 818 3.86 -30.58 -18.12
CA GLU A 818 3.57 -31.65 -19.05
C GLU A 818 2.49 -31.22 -20.03
N PRO A 819 2.60 -31.53 -21.33
CA PRO A 819 1.57 -31.26 -22.29
C PRO A 819 0.23 -31.74 -21.75
N ARG A 820 -0.72 -30.87 -21.52
CA ARG A 820 -2.05 -31.27 -21.05
C ARG A 820 -2.65 -32.21 -22.05
N GLN A 821 -2.64 -33.52 -21.74
CA GLN A 821 -3.51 -34.45 -22.41
C GLN A 821 -4.97 -34.07 -22.07
N PRO A 822 -5.89 -34.12 -23.04
CA PRO A 822 -7.29 -33.90 -22.75
C PRO A 822 -7.75 -34.94 -21.72
N SER A 823 -8.04 -34.49 -20.52
CA SER A 823 -8.54 -35.35 -19.45
C SER A 823 -9.91 -35.90 -19.82
N PRO A 824 -10.17 -37.19 -19.71
CA PRO A 824 -11.51 -37.70 -19.75
C PRO A 824 -12.32 -37.09 -18.58
N ALA A 825 -13.58 -36.80 -18.83
CA ALA A 825 -14.48 -36.22 -17.84
C ALA A 825 -14.64 -37.15 -16.63
N GLY A 826 -13.80 -36.96 -15.62
CA GLY A 826 -13.91 -37.52 -14.29
C GLY A 826 -14.12 -36.43 -13.24
N PRO A 827 -14.62 -36.73 -12.03
CA PRO A 827 -14.76 -35.77 -10.97
C PRO A 827 -13.40 -35.05 -10.73
N PRO A 828 -13.37 -33.76 -10.42
CA PRO A 828 -12.13 -33.01 -10.22
C PRO A 828 -11.30 -33.70 -9.12
N ALA A 829 -10.10 -34.11 -9.46
CA ALA A 829 -9.15 -34.64 -8.50
C ALA A 829 -8.94 -33.62 -7.39
N GLN A 830 -9.12 -34.01 -6.14
CA GLN A 830 -8.81 -33.15 -4.99
C GLN A 830 -7.35 -32.72 -5.10
N ARG A 831 -7.11 -31.42 -5.16
CA ARG A 831 -5.72 -30.91 -5.11
C ARG A 831 -5.09 -31.41 -3.80
N PRO A 832 -3.86 -31.93 -3.85
CA PRO A 832 -3.17 -32.32 -2.63
C PRO A 832 -3.10 -31.10 -1.69
N ALA A 833 -3.25 -31.36 -0.40
CA ALA A 833 -3.13 -30.32 0.61
C ALA A 833 -1.75 -29.64 0.46
N PRO A 834 -1.68 -28.31 0.60
CA PRO A 834 -0.38 -27.63 0.56
C PRO A 834 0.54 -28.20 1.65
N PRO A 835 1.85 -28.25 1.40
CA PRO A 835 2.79 -28.68 2.43
C PRO A 835 2.69 -27.76 3.66
N PRO A 836 3.00 -28.28 4.86
CA PRO A 836 2.94 -27.47 6.08
C PRO A 836 3.94 -26.31 6.00
N PRO A 837 3.66 -25.19 6.67
CA PRO A 837 4.58 -24.05 6.70
C PRO A 837 5.94 -24.46 7.28
N GLN A 838 6.99 -23.87 6.77
CA GLN A 838 8.36 -24.05 7.29
C GLN A 838 8.86 -22.81 8.04
N SER A 839 8.10 -21.74 8.01
CA SER A 839 8.36 -20.48 8.69
C SER A 839 7.04 -19.86 9.14
N ILE A 840 6.95 -19.47 10.41
CA ILE A 840 5.75 -18.87 10.99
C ILE A 840 6.12 -17.61 11.80
N VAL A 841 5.25 -16.62 11.72
CA VAL A 841 5.32 -15.40 12.53
C VAL A 841 4.57 -15.59 13.84
N TRP A 842 3.41 -16.23 13.80
CA TRP A 842 2.54 -16.45 14.95
C TRP A 842 2.88 -17.77 15.65
N ILE A 843 3.56 -17.67 16.79
CA ILE A 843 3.99 -18.80 17.62
C ILE A 843 2.86 -19.14 18.59
N SER A 844 2.49 -20.42 18.70
CA SER A 844 1.47 -20.85 19.67
C SER A 844 1.96 -20.66 21.10
N GLU A 845 1.09 -20.19 21.99
CA GLU A 845 1.35 -20.04 23.43
C GLU A 845 0.78 -21.23 24.22
N ALA A 846 1.46 -21.53 25.37
CA ALA A 846 1.10 -22.64 26.25
C ALA A 846 -0.14 -22.35 27.12
#